data_3811bf4ec104a90009f42e8159d41a7f
#
_entry.id   3811bf4ec104a90009f42e8159d41a7f
#
_cell.length_a   1.000
_cell.length_b   1.000
_cell.length_c   1.000
_cell.angle_alpha   90.00
_cell.angle_beta   90.00
_cell.angle_gamma   90.00
#
_symmetry.space_group_name_H-M   'P 1'
#
loop_
_entity.id
_entity.type
_entity.pdbx_description
1 polymer ?
#
loop_
_entity_poly.entity_id
_entity_poly.type
_entity_poly.pdbx_seq_one_letter_code
_entity_poly.pdbx_strand_id
1 'polypeptide(L)'
;VIKGPGASQYGSDATGGVINIITRRGKGNFSGSVDLATGSWNKHSYNLTVQGAAGKNASTGYFVTATRTMSQDSKYKDGDTGEVATLTGSKWKEEGFNARIDHEFNKKQSLQFSMNFKKGRDGYPISTPSRKYWNQDDWRRIISNATIGQFDANNKLITDPKYITPNNPKGYAPTLYGDSRNPGYHNLFALDGHYGSYSKFKNLDTDLKFTFDRQGHMESFVRLYRLDHRYEGRDKFSWYRGTKAEAREAYAKAFPNGATVEQFNAWVDANLAPFPDRRDALRQWIAETGGMAGSPTSWYKENKTGAELQWTRQLDKHDIIANIDYSRSKLNSRSIKSAGNVVSSDIRRDTLYAYLQDKIYIGNNVELTPALRYVHYSSIQGNGSGDSQGKGSVSALTPSLHGQVKFNKKTSMYAGWTRILRPLKTGDYSAVDGVFNTPLDDERGDAFTWGLLHTFGKGNNTTVAVHYDYTRMKNAIATLPILNNRTGDFEKTAVNAKENKQSFNITVDHRLNEHVTMSASYSHMKDKWLSKGGWILDPNWGYSNSDDINVAINSLRPQNHYALNISYDNKRLYSGLLINWYTGNSDYAFTHRRFLIVDWNLNYDVTKDLTAYIVVNNVLNRAYETSYSAYNGRGSAAMPARSFMIGAK
;
A
#
# COMPACT_ATOMS: atom_id res chain seq x y z
N VAL A 1 8.79 10.45 -11.06
CA VAL A 1 7.48 9.80 -10.88
C VAL A 1 6.68 10.00 -12.16
N ILE A 2 6.20 8.90 -12.74
CA ILE A 2 5.29 8.92 -13.88
C ILE A 2 3.90 8.61 -13.30
N LYS A 3 2.98 9.56 -13.40
CA LYS A 3 1.59 9.38 -12.99
C LYS A 3 0.83 8.67 -14.12
N GLY A 4 -0.14 7.84 -13.73
CA GLY A 4 -0.89 7.03 -14.67
C GLY A 4 -0.18 5.75 -15.11
N PRO A 5 -0.85 4.91 -15.87
CA PRO A 5 -0.35 3.59 -16.22
C PRO A 5 0.86 3.64 -17.13
N GLY A 6 1.98 3.10 -16.65
CA GLY A 6 3.22 2.91 -17.40
C GLY A 6 3.43 1.46 -17.85
N ALA A 7 2.35 0.67 -17.95
CA ALA A 7 2.41 -0.77 -18.14
C ALA A 7 3.11 -1.19 -19.44
N SER A 8 3.02 -0.42 -20.49
CA SER A 8 3.70 -0.73 -21.76
C SER A 8 5.22 -0.68 -21.63
N GLN A 9 5.78 0.32 -20.97
CA GLN A 9 7.21 0.48 -20.83
C GLN A 9 7.80 -0.22 -19.59
N TYR A 10 7.10 -0.13 -18.43
CA TYR A 10 7.65 -0.55 -17.14
C TYR A 10 7.08 -1.87 -16.60
N GLY A 11 6.20 -2.53 -17.33
CA GLY A 11 5.66 -3.84 -16.99
C GLY A 11 4.22 -3.80 -16.51
N SER A 12 3.66 -5.01 -16.43
CA SER A 12 2.25 -5.25 -16.11
C SER A 12 1.82 -4.70 -14.74
N ASP A 13 2.75 -4.49 -13.83
CA ASP A 13 2.48 -3.98 -12.48
C ASP A 13 2.32 -2.46 -12.40
N ALA A 14 2.71 -1.74 -13.44
CA ALA A 14 2.64 -0.28 -13.51
C ALA A 14 1.23 0.24 -13.85
N THR A 15 0.21 -0.26 -13.15
CA THR A 15 -1.20 0.09 -13.39
C THR A 15 -1.60 1.44 -12.81
N GLY A 16 -0.94 1.91 -11.77
CA GLY A 16 -1.22 3.18 -11.09
C GLY A 16 -0.16 4.26 -11.30
N GLY A 17 0.97 3.90 -11.89
CA GLY A 17 2.09 4.80 -12.11
C GLY A 17 3.44 4.13 -11.90
N VAL A 18 4.51 4.88 -12.13
CA VAL A 18 5.89 4.42 -12.00
C VAL A 18 6.71 5.40 -11.18
N ILE A 19 7.42 4.88 -10.19
CA ILE A 19 8.45 5.61 -9.47
C ILE A 19 9.79 5.04 -9.92
N ASN A 20 10.51 5.79 -10.73
CA ASN A 20 11.86 5.43 -11.16
C ASN A 20 12.87 6.10 -10.24
N ILE A 21 13.63 5.31 -9.49
CA ILE A 21 14.67 5.79 -8.57
C ILE A 21 16.03 5.64 -9.27
N ILE A 22 16.61 6.77 -9.64
CA ILE A 22 17.95 6.79 -10.23
C ILE A 22 18.96 6.99 -9.11
N THR A 23 19.75 5.97 -8.82
CA THR A 23 20.80 6.04 -7.82
C THR A 23 21.92 6.99 -8.23
N ARG A 24 22.49 7.68 -7.27
CA ARG A 24 23.63 8.59 -7.53
C ARG A 24 24.81 7.80 -8.07
N ARG A 25 25.51 8.43 -9.00
CA ARG A 25 26.81 7.97 -9.51
C ARG A 25 27.91 8.75 -8.81
N GLY A 26 28.98 8.07 -8.40
CA GLY A 26 30.17 8.71 -7.87
C GLY A 26 30.85 9.57 -8.93
N LYS A 27 31.24 10.78 -8.57
CA LYS A 27 31.92 11.74 -9.46
C LYS A 27 32.92 12.57 -8.67
N GLY A 28 33.92 13.09 -9.38
CA GLY A 28 34.90 14.01 -8.80
C GLY A 28 35.84 13.36 -7.79
N ASN A 29 36.45 14.18 -6.98
CA ASN A 29 37.36 13.72 -5.92
C ASN A 29 36.59 12.96 -4.83
N PHE A 30 37.34 12.22 -4.03
CA PHE A 30 36.78 11.56 -2.84
C PHE A 30 36.04 12.58 -1.97
N SER A 31 34.80 12.23 -1.60
CA SER A 31 34.00 12.98 -0.65
C SER A 31 33.17 12.02 0.19
N GLY A 32 32.91 12.42 1.40
CA GLY A 32 32.07 11.67 2.33
C GLY A 32 31.18 12.59 3.15
N SER A 33 30.08 12.06 3.64
CA SER A 33 29.22 12.74 4.62
C SER A 33 28.71 11.79 5.68
N VAL A 34 28.62 12.29 6.89
CA VAL A 34 28.00 11.62 8.03
C VAL A 34 26.79 12.45 8.44
N ASP A 35 25.63 11.81 8.53
CA ASP A 35 24.39 12.45 8.98
C ASP A 35 23.90 11.72 10.23
N LEU A 36 23.77 12.45 11.32
CA LEU A 36 23.38 11.95 12.64
C LEU A 36 22.16 12.71 13.11
N ALA A 37 21.11 11.98 13.50
CA ALA A 37 19.90 12.61 14.01
C ALA A 37 19.29 11.83 15.18
N THR A 38 18.63 12.57 16.06
CA THR A 38 17.84 12.05 17.18
C THR A 38 16.53 12.79 17.29
N GLY A 39 15.52 12.16 17.86
CA GLY A 39 14.19 12.78 17.94
C GLY A 39 13.21 12.07 18.85
N SER A 40 11.95 12.42 18.68
CA SER A 40 10.83 11.86 19.44
C SER A 40 10.82 10.34 19.42
N TRP A 41 10.38 9.73 20.51
CA TRP A 41 10.22 8.29 20.70
C TRP A 41 11.54 7.52 20.62
N ASN A 42 12.61 8.16 21.10
CA ASN A 42 13.96 7.60 21.03
C ASN A 42 14.35 7.20 19.60
N LYS A 43 13.96 8.03 18.63
CA LYS A 43 14.31 7.82 17.24
C LYS A 43 15.76 8.26 17.02
N HIS A 44 16.54 7.39 16.39
CA HIS A 44 17.91 7.66 15.99
C HIS A 44 18.10 7.30 14.52
N SER A 45 18.84 8.14 13.81
CA SER A 45 19.20 7.92 12.40
C SER A 45 20.68 8.18 12.22
N TYR A 46 21.34 7.25 11.54
CA TYR A 46 22.76 7.28 11.19
C TYR A 46 22.88 7.01 9.69
N ASN A 47 23.52 7.91 8.97
CA ASN A 47 23.75 7.76 7.54
C ASN A 47 25.20 8.13 7.22
N LEU A 48 25.91 7.20 6.58
CA LEU A 48 27.24 7.39 6.02
C LEU A 48 27.15 7.32 4.51
N THR A 49 27.70 8.32 3.84
CA THR A 49 27.84 8.33 2.37
C THR A 49 29.29 8.56 2.00
N VAL A 50 29.80 7.77 1.07
CA VAL A 50 31.13 7.91 0.50
C VAL A 50 31.01 7.84 -1.02
N GLN A 51 31.65 8.77 -1.71
CA GLN A 51 31.66 8.79 -3.17
C GLN A 51 32.96 9.35 -3.73
N GLY A 52 33.23 9.08 -4.99
CA GLY A 52 34.34 9.65 -5.70
C GLY A 52 34.51 9.00 -7.08
N ALA A 53 35.53 9.41 -7.77
CA ALA A 53 35.96 8.79 -9.01
C ALA A 53 37.47 8.52 -8.98
N ALA A 54 37.90 7.43 -9.60
CA ALA A 54 39.25 6.98 -9.68
C ALA A 54 39.60 6.57 -11.12
N GLY A 55 40.90 6.29 -11.37
CA GLY A 55 41.39 5.89 -12.67
C GLY A 55 41.71 7.06 -13.59
N LYS A 56 42.24 6.75 -14.77
CA LYS A 56 42.60 7.75 -15.80
C LYS A 56 41.31 8.48 -16.24
N ASN A 57 41.34 9.80 -16.19
CA ASN A 57 40.20 10.67 -16.53
C ASN A 57 38.92 10.39 -15.67
N ALA A 58 39.11 9.97 -14.41
CA ALA A 58 37.99 9.64 -13.53
C ALA A 58 37.00 8.62 -14.13
N SER A 59 37.52 7.62 -14.84
CA SER A 59 36.73 6.63 -15.58
C SER A 59 35.90 5.69 -14.68
N THR A 60 36.27 5.55 -13.41
CA THR A 60 35.56 4.67 -12.44
C THR A 60 34.96 5.47 -11.33
N GLY A 61 33.65 5.64 -11.35
CA GLY A 61 32.90 6.26 -10.26
C GLY A 61 32.43 5.23 -9.24
N TYR A 62 32.45 5.58 -7.96
CA TYR A 62 31.91 4.77 -6.87
C TYR A 62 31.02 5.60 -5.93
N PHE A 63 29.94 4.99 -5.47
CA PHE A 63 29.00 5.58 -4.54
C PHE A 63 28.55 4.50 -3.54
N VAL A 64 28.77 4.75 -2.26
CA VAL A 64 28.41 3.81 -1.18
C VAL A 64 27.65 4.55 -0.10
N THR A 65 26.56 3.96 0.40
CA THR A 65 25.84 4.45 1.58
C THR A 65 25.60 3.33 2.57
N ALA A 66 25.67 3.65 3.84
CA ALA A 66 25.26 2.79 4.94
C ALA A 66 24.31 3.57 5.83
N THR A 67 23.16 2.99 6.15
CA THR A 67 22.11 3.63 6.92
C THR A 67 21.63 2.75 8.06
N ARG A 68 21.29 3.35 9.18
CA ARG A 68 20.57 2.71 10.27
C ARG A 68 19.60 3.68 10.89
N THR A 69 18.33 3.31 10.95
CA THR A 69 17.31 4.10 11.63
C THR A 69 16.50 3.20 12.55
N MET A 70 16.14 3.70 13.71
CA MET A 70 15.30 2.98 14.67
C MET A 70 14.44 3.95 15.45
N SER A 71 13.31 3.47 15.94
CA SER A 71 12.38 4.20 16.79
C SER A 71 11.74 3.23 17.78
N GLN A 72 11.49 3.69 18.99
CA GLN A 72 10.58 3.04 19.93
C GLN A 72 9.13 3.29 19.54
N ASP A 73 8.19 2.78 20.33
CA ASP A 73 6.77 3.00 20.09
C ASP A 73 6.45 4.49 20.01
N SER A 74 5.80 4.90 18.93
CA SER A 74 5.36 6.28 18.73
C SER A 74 4.18 6.61 19.65
N LYS A 75 3.88 7.89 19.80
CA LYS A 75 2.66 8.36 20.45
C LYS A 75 1.64 8.78 19.39
N TYR A 76 0.37 8.65 19.70
CA TYR A 76 -0.72 9.18 18.90
C TYR A 76 -1.62 10.07 19.77
N LYS A 77 -2.36 10.96 19.13
CA LYS A 77 -3.42 11.73 19.78
C LYS A 77 -4.74 11.04 19.54
N ASP A 78 -5.46 10.71 20.59
CA ASP A 78 -6.76 10.10 20.50
C ASP A 78 -7.79 11.09 19.93
N GLY A 79 -8.54 10.67 18.93
CA GLY A 79 -9.48 11.56 18.24
C GLY A 79 -10.73 11.86 19.05
N ASP A 80 -11.10 10.99 19.98
CA ASP A 80 -12.32 11.16 20.80
C ASP A 80 -12.03 11.94 22.08
N THR A 81 -10.89 11.67 22.75
CA THR A 81 -10.55 12.30 24.04
C THR A 81 -9.58 13.45 23.93
N GLY A 82 -8.81 13.51 22.84
CA GLY A 82 -7.74 14.48 22.68
C GLY A 82 -6.48 14.18 23.48
N GLU A 83 -6.43 13.09 24.25
CA GLU A 83 -5.28 12.66 25.02
C GLU A 83 -4.18 12.08 24.12
N VAL A 84 -2.93 12.19 24.58
CA VAL A 84 -1.78 11.59 23.91
C VAL A 84 -1.42 10.28 24.59
N ALA A 85 -1.51 9.17 23.84
CA ALA A 85 -1.22 7.83 24.30
C ALA A 85 -0.11 7.16 23.47
N THR A 86 0.43 6.06 23.95
CA THR A 86 1.43 5.27 23.23
C THR A 86 0.75 4.40 22.18
N LEU A 87 1.21 4.48 20.94
CA LEU A 87 0.83 3.58 19.84
C LEU A 87 1.62 2.28 19.99
N THR A 88 1.19 1.48 20.92
CA THR A 88 1.88 0.26 21.34
C THR A 88 2.09 -0.70 20.17
N GLY A 89 3.29 -1.25 20.04
CA GLY A 89 3.66 -2.15 18.96
C GLY A 89 4.17 -1.45 17.69
N SER A 90 4.29 -0.14 17.69
CA SER A 90 4.75 0.62 16.51
C SER A 90 6.27 0.76 16.37
N LYS A 91 7.06 0.21 17.29
CA LYS A 91 8.52 0.26 17.22
C LYS A 91 9.09 -0.42 15.98
N TRP A 92 10.12 0.16 15.39
CA TRP A 92 10.75 -0.36 14.19
C TRP A 92 12.25 -0.11 14.14
N LYS A 93 12.94 -0.86 13.31
CA LYS A 93 14.36 -0.72 13.03
C LYS A 93 14.65 -1.12 11.59
N GLU A 94 15.45 -0.32 10.90
CA GLU A 94 15.89 -0.56 9.54
C GLU A 94 17.39 -0.31 9.39
N GLU A 95 18.08 -1.17 8.64
CA GLU A 95 19.48 -1.05 8.26
C GLU A 95 19.58 -1.24 6.75
N GLY A 96 20.35 -0.38 6.10
CA GLY A 96 20.54 -0.39 4.65
C GLY A 96 22.01 -0.25 4.27
N PHE A 97 22.38 -0.86 3.16
CA PHE A 97 23.67 -0.68 2.52
C PHE A 97 23.46 -0.65 1.01
N ASN A 98 23.93 0.41 0.36
CA ASN A 98 23.89 0.53 -1.09
C ASN A 98 25.30 0.77 -1.61
N ALA A 99 25.64 0.09 -2.68
CA ALA A 99 26.88 0.29 -3.39
C ALA A 99 26.62 0.37 -4.90
N ARG A 100 27.26 1.31 -5.57
CA ARG A 100 27.25 1.44 -7.00
C ARG A 100 28.66 1.75 -7.49
N ILE A 101 29.10 1.03 -8.52
CA ILE A 101 30.35 1.25 -9.23
C ILE A 101 30.01 1.36 -10.71
N ASP A 102 30.51 2.43 -11.33
CA ASP A 102 30.37 2.66 -12.77
C ASP A 102 31.77 2.78 -13.37
N HIS A 103 32.05 2.02 -14.40
CA HIS A 103 33.30 2.15 -15.18
C HIS A 103 32.98 2.54 -16.62
N GLU A 104 33.53 3.64 -17.08
CA GLU A 104 33.44 4.08 -18.47
C GLU A 104 34.67 3.68 -19.26
N PHE A 105 34.50 2.76 -20.22
CA PHE A 105 35.56 2.37 -21.17
C PHE A 105 35.77 3.49 -22.19
N ASN A 106 34.69 4.11 -22.65
CA ASN A 106 34.67 5.23 -23.57
C ASN A 106 33.29 5.94 -23.50
N LYS A 107 33.06 6.93 -24.38
CA LYS A 107 31.80 7.70 -24.40
C LYS A 107 30.53 6.86 -24.67
N LYS A 108 30.70 5.69 -25.34
CA LYS A 108 29.59 4.81 -25.72
C LYS A 108 29.43 3.60 -24.81
N GLN A 109 30.49 3.18 -24.16
CA GLN A 109 30.52 1.90 -23.43
C GLN A 109 30.83 2.08 -21.96
N SER A 110 30.04 1.42 -21.11
CA SER A 110 30.24 1.42 -19.66
C SER A 110 29.78 0.12 -19.03
N LEU A 111 30.35 -0.19 -17.88
CA LEU A 111 29.90 -1.26 -17.00
C LEU A 111 29.42 -0.65 -15.69
N GLN A 112 28.24 -1.02 -15.25
CA GLN A 112 27.66 -0.63 -13.96
C GLN A 112 27.39 -1.87 -13.13
N PHE A 113 27.83 -1.85 -11.90
CA PHE A 113 27.40 -2.78 -10.86
C PHE A 113 26.68 -2.00 -9.78
N SER A 114 25.53 -2.52 -9.32
CA SER A 114 24.86 -1.98 -8.15
C SER A 114 24.34 -3.08 -7.23
N MET A 115 24.38 -2.79 -5.93
CA MET A 115 23.88 -3.65 -4.88
C MET A 115 23.06 -2.82 -3.90
N ASN A 116 21.87 -3.29 -3.57
CA ASN A 116 21.01 -2.73 -2.54
C ASN A 116 20.70 -3.82 -1.51
N PHE A 117 21.13 -3.60 -0.30
CA PHE A 117 20.83 -4.47 0.83
C PHE A 117 20.00 -3.71 1.86
N LYS A 118 18.90 -4.31 2.28
CA LYS A 118 18.01 -3.74 3.28
C LYS A 118 17.51 -4.84 4.21
N LYS A 119 17.59 -4.62 5.51
CA LYS A 119 16.96 -5.47 6.50
C LYS A 119 16.29 -4.64 7.56
N GLY A 120 15.22 -5.17 8.14
CA GLY A 120 14.50 -4.46 9.17
C GLY A 120 13.58 -5.34 9.97
N ARG A 121 13.00 -4.70 10.97
CA ARG A 121 11.91 -5.22 11.77
C ARG A 121 10.90 -4.11 11.98
N ASP A 122 9.65 -4.36 11.58
CA ASP A 122 8.52 -3.46 11.74
C ASP A 122 7.54 -4.06 12.75
N GLY A 123 7.20 -3.31 13.77
CA GLY A 123 6.14 -3.66 14.69
C GLY A 123 4.76 -3.42 14.08
N TYR A 124 3.78 -4.17 14.53
CA TYR A 124 2.37 -3.94 14.17
C TYR A 124 1.71 -3.16 15.30
N PRO A 125 1.35 -1.90 15.08
CA PRO A 125 0.71 -1.09 16.10
C PRO A 125 -0.70 -1.60 16.40
N ILE A 126 -1.16 -1.32 17.61
CA ILE A 126 -2.56 -1.54 17.98
C ILE A 126 -3.48 -0.69 17.12
N SER A 127 -4.68 -1.20 16.82
CA SER A 127 -5.73 -0.38 16.24
C SER A 127 -6.30 0.60 17.26
N THR A 128 -6.75 1.73 16.77
CA THR A 128 -7.27 2.84 17.59
C THR A 128 -8.59 3.36 17.03
N PRO A 129 -9.62 2.50 16.89
CA PRO A 129 -10.89 2.93 16.32
C PRO A 129 -11.56 3.99 17.17
N SER A 130 -12.35 4.81 16.52
CA SER A 130 -13.22 5.79 17.18
C SER A 130 -14.19 5.11 18.15
N ARG A 131 -14.48 5.78 19.27
CA ARG A 131 -15.51 5.36 20.23
C ARG A 131 -16.91 5.29 19.64
N LYS A 132 -17.16 5.93 18.50
CA LYS A 132 -18.41 5.76 17.74
C LYS A 132 -18.73 4.29 17.42
N TYR A 133 -17.71 3.45 17.36
CA TYR A 133 -17.82 2.01 17.18
C TYR A 133 -18.06 1.23 18.48
N TRP A 134 -17.88 1.86 19.62
CA TRP A 134 -17.76 1.25 20.95
C TRP A 134 -18.74 1.87 21.92
N ASN A 135 -19.99 2.06 21.49
CA ASN A 135 -21.04 2.48 22.40
C ASN A 135 -21.48 1.28 23.27
N GLN A 136 -22.23 1.59 24.32
CA GLN A 136 -22.70 0.59 25.29
C GLN A 136 -23.66 -0.44 24.70
N ASP A 137 -24.19 -0.20 23.50
CA ASP A 137 -25.04 -1.16 22.79
C ASP A 137 -24.25 -2.28 22.11
N ASP A 138 -22.93 -2.32 22.28
CA ASP A 138 -22.08 -3.26 21.57
C ASP A 138 -22.37 -4.70 21.94
N TRP A 139 -22.65 -5.01 23.18
CA TRP A 139 -23.08 -6.35 23.57
C TRP A 139 -24.37 -6.76 22.85
N ARG A 140 -25.36 -5.88 22.82
CA ARG A 140 -26.64 -6.13 22.14
C ARG A 140 -26.44 -6.34 20.66
N ARG A 141 -25.64 -5.51 20.02
CA ARG A 141 -25.29 -5.66 18.60
C ARG A 141 -24.52 -6.95 18.33
N ILE A 142 -23.55 -7.26 19.14
CA ILE A 142 -22.76 -8.49 19.01
C ILE A 142 -23.66 -9.72 19.07
N ILE A 143 -24.48 -9.79 20.07
CA ILE A 143 -25.33 -10.95 20.29
C ILE A 143 -26.50 -10.95 19.30
N SER A 144 -27.12 -9.80 19.02
CA SER A 144 -28.22 -9.73 18.05
C SER A 144 -27.74 -10.05 16.63
N ASN A 145 -26.60 -9.55 16.21
CA ASN A 145 -26.01 -9.96 14.95
C ASN A 145 -25.63 -11.43 14.94
N ALA A 146 -25.30 -11.99 16.10
CA ALA A 146 -25.07 -13.41 16.26
C ALA A 146 -26.36 -14.26 16.14
N THR A 147 -27.52 -13.67 16.17
CA THR A 147 -28.79 -14.37 16.05
C THR A 147 -29.40 -14.33 14.65
N ILE A 148 -28.79 -13.63 13.70
CA ILE A 148 -29.27 -13.53 12.34
C ILE A 148 -28.57 -14.51 11.43
N GLY A 149 -29.32 -15.49 10.90
CA GLY A 149 -28.91 -16.37 9.83
C GLY A 149 -28.41 -17.76 10.28
N GLN A 150 -29.31 -18.74 10.27
CA GLN A 150 -28.96 -20.16 10.27
C GLN A 150 -28.67 -20.64 8.84
N PHE A 151 -27.77 -21.60 8.71
CA PHE A 151 -27.46 -22.25 7.44
C PHE A 151 -27.98 -23.67 7.42
N ASP A 152 -28.56 -24.09 6.29
CA ASP A 152 -28.94 -25.48 6.09
C ASP A 152 -27.70 -26.40 5.82
N ALA A 153 -27.95 -27.67 5.63
CA ALA A 153 -26.92 -28.65 5.34
C ALA A 153 -26.13 -28.37 4.04
N ASN A 154 -26.72 -27.58 3.14
CA ASN A 154 -26.11 -27.17 1.87
C ASN A 154 -25.43 -25.78 1.97
N ASN A 155 -25.26 -25.27 3.18
CA ASN A 155 -24.66 -23.95 3.43
C ASN A 155 -25.48 -22.75 2.94
N LYS A 156 -26.78 -22.90 2.75
CA LYS A 156 -27.69 -21.83 2.34
C LYS A 156 -28.38 -21.25 3.56
N LEU A 157 -28.50 -19.93 3.60
CA LEU A 157 -29.24 -19.22 4.66
C LEU A 157 -30.71 -19.64 4.68
N ILE A 158 -31.17 -20.08 5.83
CA ILE A 158 -32.58 -20.44 6.04
C ILE A 158 -33.40 -19.16 6.20
N THR A 159 -34.44 -19.04 5.41
CA THR A 159 -35.42 -17.93 5.50
C THR A 159 -36.80 -18.49 5.86
N ASP A 160 -37.49 -17.79 6.75
CA ASP A 160 -38.87 -18.13 7.13
C ASP A 160 -39.64 -16.81 7.33
N PRO A 161 -40.81 -16.65 6.71
CA PRO A 161 -41.64 -15.45 6.89
C PRO A 161 -41.92 -15.06 8.33
N LYS A 162 -41.97 -16.01 9.26
CA LYS A 162 -42.20 -15.76 10.69
C LYS A 162 -41.07 -14.91 11.34
N TYR A 163 -39.89 -14.85 10.72
CA TYR A 163 -38.76 -14.08 11.22
C TYR A 163 -38.64 -12.70 10.56
N ILE A 164 -39.57 -12.34 9.68
CA ILE A 164 -39.56 -11.02 9.05
C ILE A 164 -39.85 -9.94 10.09
N THR A 165 -38.93 -9.02 10.25
CA THR A 165 -39.04 -7.83 11.10
C THR A 165 -38.45 -6.62 10.36
N PRO A 166 -38.69 -5.39 10.82
CA PRO A 166 -38.02 -4.21 10.25
C PRO A 166 -36.48 -4.34 10.21
N ASN A 167 -35.88 -5.02 11.18
CA ASN A 167 -34.45 -5.23 11.30
C ASN A 167 -33.97 -6.52 10.61
N ASN A 168 -34.89 -7.37 10.14
CA ASN A 168 -34.62 -8.61 9.42
C ASN A 168 -35.66 -8.78 8.29
N PRO A 169 -35.65 -7.89 7.29
CA PRO A 169 -36.68 -7.87 6.23
C PRO A 169 -36.65 -9.12 5.34
N LYS A 170 -35.57 -9.87 5.37
CA LYS A 170 -35.43 -11.13 4.60
C LYS A 170 -35.89 -12.36 5.39
N GLY A 171 -36.25 -12.22 6.66
CA GLY A 171 -36.74 -13.33 7.48
C GLY A 171 -35.71 -14.42 7.71
N TYR A 172 -34.45 -14.09 7.89
CA TYR A 172 -33.42 -15.07 8.24
C TYR A 172 -33.73 -15.73 9.59
N ALA A 173 -33.63 -17.03 9.64
CA ALA A 173 -33.78 -17.76 10.89
C ALA A 173 -32.69 -17.33 11.90
N PRO A 174 -33.06 -17.06 13.18
CA PRO A 174 -32.08 -16.70 14.21
C PRO A 174 -30.99 -17.76 14.33
N THR A 175 -29.75 -17.34 14.33
CA THR A 175 -28.62 -18.24 14.54
C THR A 175 -28.51 -18.59 16.01
N LEU A 176 -28.33 -19.86 16.30
CA LEU A 176 -27.97 -20.28 17.64
C LEU A 176 -26.62 -19.67 18.01
N TYR A 177 -26.52 -19.24 19.26
CA TYR A 177 -25.29 -18.69 19.79
C TYR A 177 -24.11 -19.67 19.59
N GLY A 178 -22.96 -19.12 19.26
CA GLY A 178 -21.75 -19.91 19.00
C GLY A 178 -21.58 -20.42 17.58
N ASP A 179 -22.54 -20.18 16.69
CA ASP A 179 -22.37 -20.47 15.28
C ASP A 179 -21.36 -19.49 14.67
N SER A 180 -20.16 -20.00 14.35
CA SER A 180 -19.06 -19.23 13.75
C SER A 180 -19.40 -18.68 12.38
N ARG A 181 -20.41 -19.23 11.70
CA ARG A 181 -20.93 -18.76 10.41
C ARG A 181 -21.72 -17.46 10.52
N ASN A 182 -21.95 -16.97 11.74
CA ASN A 182 -22.64 -15.72 11.92
C ASN A 182 -21.76 -14.54 11.55
N PRO A 183 -22.19 -13.71 10.62
CA PRO A 183 -21.45 -12.55 10.21
C PRO A 183 -21.08 -11.56 11.33
N GLY A 184 -21.92 -11.37 12.34
CA GLY A 184 -21.63 -10.54 13.51
C GLY A 184 -20.54 -11.08 14.44
N TYR A 185 -20.16 -12.35 14.26
CA TYR A 185 -19.22 -13.00 15.16
C TYR A 185 -17.84 -12.34 15.19
N HIS A 186 -17.35 -11.84 14.08
CA HIS A 186 -15.98 -11.32 13.97
C HIS A 186 -15.86 -9.80 14.07
N ASN A 187 -16.96 -9.06 14.00
CA ASN A 187 -16.92 -7.64 13.69
C ASN A 187 -16.57 -6.70 14.82
N LEU A 188 -16.74 -7.09 16.03
CA LEU A 188 -16.75 -6.11 17.12
C LEU A 188 -15.54 -6.19 18.03
N PHE A 189 -14.62 -7.08 17.74
CA PHE A 189 -13.52 -7.36 18.64
C PHE A 189 -12.18 -7.53 18.03
N ALA A 190 -11.80 -6.64 17.26
CA ALA A 190 -10.39 -6.47 17.18
C ALA A 190 -9.95 -5.30 18.05
N LEU A 191 -9.99 -5.50 19.29
CA LEU A 191 -8.88 -5.04 20.07
C LEU A 191 -7.72 -5.77 19.50
N ASP A 192 -6.95 -5.05 18.72
CA ASP A 192 -6.01 -5.68 17.88
C ASP A 192 -4.96 -6.41 18.68
N GLY A 193 -5.04 -7.71 18.66
CA GLY A 193 -4.08 -8.57 19.29
C GLY A 193 -2.71 -8.54 18.64
N HIS A 194 -2.42 -7.55 17.82
CA HIS A 194 -1.08 -7.38 17.27
C HIS A 194 -0.07 -6.80 18.26
N TYR A 195 -0.44 -6.54 19.52
CA TYR A 195 0.53 -6.13 20.52
C TYR A 195 1.71 -7.11 20.56
N GLY A 196 2.89 -6.58 20.23
CA GLY A 196 4.13 -7.34 20.15
C GLY A 196 4.26 -8.22 18.91
N SER A 197 3.30 -8.21 17.99
CA SER A 197 3.46 -8.74 16.63
C SER A 197 4.46 -7.90 15.84
N TYR A 198 5.15 -8.52 14.91
CA TYR A 198 6.12 -7.83 14.07
C TYR A 198 6.40 -8.59 12.79
N SER A 199 6.91 -7.90 11.80
CA SER A 199 7.57 -8.49 10.64
C SER A 199 9.07 -8.23 10.66
N LYS A 200 9.83 -9.17 10.10
CA LYS A 200 11.23 -8.98 9.71
C LYS A 200 11.36 -9.17 8.23
N PHE A 201 12.21 -8.36 7.63
CA PHE A 201 12.56 -8.52 6.22
C PHE A 201 14.07 -8.44 6.02
N LYS A 202 14.53 -9.07 4.94
CA LYS A 202 15.91 -9.02 4.47
C LYS A 202 15.89 -9.12 2.95
N ASN A 203 16.26 -8.04 2.28
CA ASN A 203 16.26 -7.93 0.84
C ASN A 203 17.68 -7.66 0.33
N LEU A 204 18.05 -8.33 -0.73
CA LEU A 204 19.30 -8.10 -1.45
C LEU A 204 18.98 -8.05 -2.94
N ASP A 205 19.22 -6.90 -3.54
CA ASP A 205 19.09 -6.68 -4.97
C ASP A 205 20.47 -6.44 -5.56
N THR A 206 20.79 -7.13 -6.62
CA THR A 206 22.05 -6.98 -7.35
C THR A 206 21.78 -6.81 -8.83
N ASP A 207 22.57 -5.96 -9.47
CA ASP A 207 22.39 -5.55 -10.84
C ASP A 207 23.74 -5.35 -11.51
N LEU A 208 23.93 -5.94 -12.68
CA LEU A 208 25.09 -5.74 -13.53
C LEU A 208 24.61 -5.34 -14.92
N LYS A 209 24.95 -4.12 -15.34
CA LYS A 209 24.54 -3.54 -16.62
C LYS A 209 25.76 -3.19 -17.45
N PHE A 210 25.87 -3.75 -18.65
CA PHE A 210 26.85 -3.37 -19.65
C PHE A 210 26.17 -2.57 -20.76
N THR A 211 26.45 -1.28 -20.83
CA THR A 211 26.03 -0.40 -21.93
C THR A 211 27.05 -0.55 -23.06
N PHE A 212 26.60 -0.96 -24.24
CA PHE A 212 27.48 -1.18 -25.40
C PHE A 212 27.35 -0.08 -26.47
N ASP A 213 26.29 0.75 -26.43
CA ASP A 213 26.15 1.93 -27.29
C ASP A 213 25.32 3.01 -26.61
N ARG A 214 25.63 4.25 -26.89
CA ARG A 214 24.89 5.45 -26.49
C ARG A 214 24.67 6.36 -27.67
N GLN A 215 23.42 6.80 -27.84
CA GLN A 215 23.00 7.75 -28.86
C GLN A 215 22.18 8.85 -28.18
N GLY A 216 22.80 10.03 -27.97
CA GLY A 216 22.18 11.10 -27.19
C GLY A 216 21.86 10.68 -25.75
N HIS A 217 20.59 10.67 -25.41
CA HIS A 217 20.08 10.24 -24.09
C HIS A 217 19.67 8.77 -24.02
N MET A 218 19.80 8.03 -25.12
CA MET A 218 19.38 6.63 -25.24
C MET A 218 20.57 5.70 -25.08
N GLU A 219 20.33 4.57 -24.40
CA GLU A 219 21.35 3.54 -24.15
C GLU A 219 20.91 2.16 -24.66
N SER A 220 21.82 1.50 -25.35
CA SER A 220 21.72 0.07 -25.66
C SER A 220 22.54 -0.73 -24.68
N PHE A 221 21.95 -1.72 -24.02
CA PHE A 221 22.61 -2.44 -22.93
C PHE A 221 22.18 -3.90 -22.81
N VAL A 222 22.99 -4.68 -22.14
CA VAL A 222 22.65 -5.96 -21.53
C VAL A 222 22.70 -5.80 -20.02
N ARG A 223 21.70 -6.35 -19.33
CA ARG A 223 21.59 -6.29 -17.88
C ARG A 223 21.29 -7.66 -17.30
N LEU A 224 22.00 -8.03 -16.25
CA LEU A 224 21.71 -9.20 -15.42
C LEU A 224 21.33 -8.73 -14.05
N TYR A 225 20.25 -9.28 -13.49
CA TYR A 225 19.80 -8.87 -12.18
C TYR A 225 19.29 -10.03 -11.33
N ARG A 226 19.41 -9.86 -10.02
CA ARG A 226 18.88 -10.80 -9.04
C ARG A 226 18.29 -10.08 -7.85
N LEU A 227 17.09 -10.48 -7.46
CA LEU A 227 16.39 -10.07 -6.25
C LEU A 227 16.29 -11.27 -5.31
N ASP A 228 16.68 -11.12 -4.04
CA ASP A 228 16.55 -12.14 -2.99
C ASP A 228 15.83 -11.47 -1.81
N HIS A 229 14.55 -11.75 -1.66
CA HIS A 229 13.71 -11.15 -0.65
C HIS A 229 13.24 -12.20 0.35
N ARG A 230 13.36 -11.89 1.63
CA ARG A 230 12.92 -12.75 2.72
C ARG A 230 12.06 -11.98 3.68
N TYR A 231 11.03 -12.63 4.16
CA TYR A 231 10.08 -12.09 5.11
C TYR A 231 9.75 -13.13 6.18
N GLU A 232 9.63 -12.67 7.42
CA GLU A 232 9.11 -13.43 8.55
C GLU A 232 8.09 -12.57 9.28
N GLY A 233 6.84 -13.02 9.37
CA GLY A 233 5.78 -12.42 10.17
C GLY A 233 5.59 -13.21 11.46
N ARG A 234 5.45 -12.50 12.57
CA ARG A 234 5.05 -13.07 13.85
C ARG A 234 3.82 -12.36 14.36
N ASP A 235 2.74 -13.09 14.50
CA ASP A 235 1.50 -12.59 15.06
C ASP A 235 1.31 -13.07 16.49
N LYS A 236 0.81 -12.19 17.32
CA LYS A 236 0.28 -12.52 18.64
C LYS A 236 -1.23 -12.51 18.58
N PHE A 237 -1.87 -13.45 19.28
CA PHE A 237 -3.31 -13.60 19.23
C PHE A 237 -4.05 -12.49 19.99
N SER A 238 -5.25 -12.18 19.50
CA SER A 238 -6.18 -11.31 20.19
C SER A 238 -6.72 -12.02 21.44
N TRP A 239 -6.57 -11.40 22.58
CA TRP A 239 -7.02 -11.89 23.87
C TRP A 239 -8.52 -11.70 24.10
N TYR A 240 -9.14 -10.76 23.39
CA TYR A 240 -10.55 -10.44 23.58
C TYR A 240 -11.52 -11.50 23.09
N ARG A 241 -11.03 -12.47 22.36
CA ARG A 241 -11.82 -13.65 22.02
C ARG A 241 -12.40 -14.35 23.24
N GLY A 242 -11.69 -14.34 24.38
CA GLY A 242 -12.15 -14.95 25.61
C GLY A 242 -13.46 -14.34 26.12
N THR A 243 -13.47 -13.06 26.41
CA THR A 243 -14.64 -12.37 26.98
C THR A 243 -15.87 -12.47 26.08
N LYS A 244 -15.70 -12.37 24.77
CA LYS A 244 -16.76 -12.54 23.80
C LYS A 244 -17.28 -13.97 23.74
N ALA A 245 -16.39 -14.96 23.79
CA ALA A 245 -16.76 -16.35 23.81
C ALA A 245 -17.54 -16.68 25.11
N GLU A 246 -17.08 -16.18 26.25
CA GLU A 246 -17.75 -16.35 27.54
C GLU A 246 -19.16 -15.75 27.56
N ALA A 247 -19.32 -14.52 27.06
CA ALA A 247 -20.63 -13.89 26.96
C ALA A 247 -21.59 -14.67 26.06
N ARG A 248 -21.11 -15.19 24.98
CA ARG A 248 -21.89 -16.00 24.05
C ARG A 248 -22.23 -17.36 24.62
N GLU A 249 -21.28 -17.99 25.29
CA GLU A 249 -21.52 -19.26 25.97
C GLU A 249 -22.59 -19.10 27.08
N ALA A 250 -22.49 -18.03 27.87
CA ALA A 250 -23.48 -17.69 28.87
C ALA A 250 -24.87 -17.44 28.27
N TYR A 251 -24.94 -16.71 27.16
CA TYR A 251 -26.20 -16.50 26.44
C TYR A 251 -26.78 -17.80 25.87
N ALA A 252 -25.97 -18.62 25.21
CA ALA A 252 -26.41 -19.91 24.67
C ALA A 252 -26.96 -20.84 25.74
N LYS A 253 -26.33 -20.83 26.92
CA LYS A 253 -26.79 -21.59 28.09
C LYS A 253 -28.12 -21.05 28.63
N ALA A 254 -28.32 -19.75 28.64
CA ALA A 254 -29.54 -19.12 29.10
C ALA A 254 -30.73 -19.33 28.13
N PHE A 255 -30.46 -19.32 26.84
CA PHE A 255 -31.47 -19.38 25.78
C PHE A 255 -31.12 -20.42 24.70
N PRO A 256 -31.17 -21.71 25.02
CA PRO A 256 -30.79 -22.77 24.07
C PRO A 256 -31.68 -22.81 22.82
N ASN A 257 -32.90 -22.29 22.91
CA ASN A 257 -33.88 -22.26 21.81
C ASN A 257 -34.09 -20.84 21.25
N GLY A 258 -33.20 -19.90 21.58
CA GLY A 258 -33.32 -18.50 21.22
C GLY A 258 -34.17 -17.69 22.21
N ALA A 259 -34.14 -16.37 22.09
CA ALA A 259 -34.85 -15.43 22.95
C ALA A 259 -35.63 -14.41 22.13
N THR A 260 -36.71 -13.85 22.71
CA THR A 260 -37.29 -12.62 22.15
C THR A 260 -36.34 -11.44 22.35
N VAL A 261 -36.56 -10.35 21.62
CA VAL A 261 -35.72 -9.12 21.76
C VAL A 261 -35.77 -8.59 23.18
N GLU A 262 -36.95 -8.62 23.81
CA GLU A 262 -37.16 -8.18 25.19
C GLU A 262 -36.42 -9.05 26.20
N GLN A 263 -36.57 -10.37 26.08
CA GLN A 263 -35.83 -11.33 26.92
C GLN A 263 -34.31 -11.17 26.77
N PHE A 264 -33.84 -10.99 25.55
CA PHE A 264 -32.45 -10.77 25.25
C PHE A 264 -31.93 -9.48 25.89
N ASN A 265 -32.63 -8.36 25.70
CA ASN A 265 -32.22 -7.07 26.27
C ASN A 265 -32.22 -7.13 27.82
N ALA A 266 -33.23 -7.72 28.43
CA ALA A 266 -33.30 -7.87 29.89
C ALA A 266 -32.13 -8.76 30.41
N TRP A 267 -31.80 -9.80 29.69
CA TRP A 267 -30.66 -10.66 30.06
C TRP A 267 -29.34 -9.93 29.94
N VAL A 268 -29.11 -9.16 28.88
CA VAL A 268 -27.88 -8.35 28.70
C VAL A 268 -27.74 -7.36 29.85
N ASP A 269 -28.81 -6.64 30.20
CA ASP A 269 -28.81 -5.65 31.29
C ASP A 269 -28.52 -6.29 32.66
N ALA A 270 -29.00 -7.50 32.87
CA ALA A 270 -28.85 -8.21 34.14
C ALA A 270 -27.48 -8.94 34.27
N ASN A 271 -26.89 -9.36 33.17
CA ASN A 271 -25.77 -10.34 33.21
C ASN A 271 -24.45 -9.85 32.61
N LEU A 272 -24.47 -8.78 31.82
CA LEU A 272 -23.26 -8.29 31.17
C LEU A 272 -22.89 -6.90 31.67
N ALA A 273 -21.69 -6.76 32.19
CA ALA A 273 -21.13 -5.46 32.51
C ALA A 273 -21.04 -4.58 31.24
N PRO A 274 -21.09 -3.25 31.37
CA PRO A 274 -20.80 -2.34 30.28
C PRO A 274 -19.47 -2.68 29.63
N PHE A 275 -19.39 -2.49 28.33
CA PHE A 275 -18.18 -2.80 27.58
C PHE A 275 -17.00 -1.97 28.11
N PRO A 276 -15.88 -2.59 28.52
CA PRO A 276 -14.74 -1.83 29.02
C PRO A 276 -14.16 -0.95 27.90
N ASP A 277 -13.61 0.20 28.31
CA ASP A 277 -12.82 1.00 27.37
C ASP A 277 -11.70 0.13 26.78
N ARG A 278 -11.61 0.13 25.47
CA ARG A 278 -10.70 -0.72 24.74
C ARG A 278 -9.23 -0.55 25.13
N ARG A 279 -8.82 0.65 25.42
CA ARG A 279 -7.44 0.95 25.80
C ARG A 279 -7.10 0.45 27.19
N ASP A 280 -8.04 0.59 28.11
CA ASP A 280 -7.86 0.13 29.48
C ASP A 280 -7.87 -1.39 29.53
N ALA A 281 -8.75 -2.03 28.78
CA ALA A 281 -8.78 -3.47 28.64
C ALA A 281 -7.46 -4.01 28.03
N LEU A 282 -6.90 -3.34 27.04
CA LEU A 282 -5.61 -3.72 26.45
C LEU A 282 -4.46 -3.53 27.46
N ARG A 283 -4.46 -2.43 28.20
CA ARG A 283 -3.45 -2.18 29.27
C ARG A 283 -3.50 -3.24 30.35
N GLN A 284 -4.71 -3.57 30.81
CA GLN A 284 -4.94 -4.60 31.80
C GLN A 284 -4.44 -5.95 31.29
N TRP A 285 -4.80 -6.35 30.09
CA TRP A 285 -4.34 -7.61 29.50
C TRP A 285 -2.81 -7.66 29.35
N ILE A 286 -2.16 -6.57 28.97
CA ILE A 286 -0.70 -6.51 28.91
C ILE A 286 -0.10 -6.68 30.29
N ALA A 287 -0.68 -6.05 31.32
CA ALA A 287 -0.21 -6.16 32.69
C ALA A 287 -0.36 -7.59 33.23
N GLU A 288 -1.47 -8.27 32.93
CA GLU A 288 -1.77 -9.60 33.40
C GLU A 288 -0.99 -10.72 32.69
N THR A 289 -0.75 -10.55 31.38
CA THR A 289 -0.20 -11.64 30.56
C THR A 289 1.22 -11.37 30.05
N GLY A 290 1.77 -10.18 30.29
CA GLY A 290 3.05 -9.75 29.72
C GLY A 290 3.05 -9.66 28.20
N GLY A 291 1.86 -9.78 27.58
CA GLY A 291 1.70 -9.98 26.14
C GLY A 291 2.17 -11.38 25.72
N MET A 292 1.37 -12.10 24.97
CA MET A 292 1.73 -13.47 24.55
C MET A 292 2.85 -13.44 23.49
N ALA A 293 3.86 -14.29 23.64
CA ALA A 293 4.87 -14.50 22.63
C ALA A 293 4.27 -15.31 21.47
N GLY A 294 4.13 -14.68 20.31
CA GLY A 294 3.66 -15.38 19.12
C GLY A 294 4.72 -16.29 18.51
N SER A 295 4.30 -17.44 17.97
CA SER A 295 5.10 -18.26 17.08
C SER A 295 5.26 -17.56 15.73
N PRO A 296 6.28 -17.88 14.91
CA PRO A 296 6.31 -17.41 13.52
C PRO A 296 5.05 -17.88 12.81
N THR A 297 4.26 -16.97 12.27
CA THR A 297 3.00 -17.29 11.61
C THR A 297 3.15 -17.38 10.11
N SER A 298 4.09 -16.61 9.54
CA SER A 298 4.36 -16.64 8.11
C SER A 298 5.84 -16.42 7.83
N TRP A 299 6.31 -17.13 6.82
CA TRP A 299 7.64 -16.96 6.28
C TRP A 299 7.60 -17.13 4.78
N TYR A 300 8.30 -16.27 4.03
CA TYR A 300 8.54 -16.50 2.61
C TYR A 300 9.94 -16.07 2.19
N LYS A 301 10.40 -16.71 1.13
CA LYS A 301 11.59 -16.36 0.39
C LYS A 301 11.23 -16.27 -1.08
N GLU A 302 11.41 -15.11 -1.67
CA GLU A 302 11.23 -14.86 -3.09
C GLU A 302 12.59 -14.59 -3.73
N ASN A 303 12.89 -15.31 -4.81
CA ASN A 303 14.05 -15.06 -5.63
C ASN A 303 13.58 -14.76 -7.06
N LYS A 304 14.07 -13.67 -7.63
CA LYS A 304 13.88 -13.37 -9.04
C LYS A 304 15.26 -13.17 -9.68
N THR A 305 15.53 -13.91 -10.76
CA THR A 305 16.77 -13.73 -11.55
C THR A 305 16.35 -13.46 -12.99
N GLY A 306 16.96 -12.47 -13.63
CA GLY A 306 16.60 -12.09 -14.99
C GLY A 306 17.77 -11.55 -15.79
N ALA A 307 17.53 -11.52 -17.09
CA ALA A 307 18.41 -10.94 -18.09
C ALA A 307 17.60 -10.06 -19.04
N GLU A 308 18.12 -8.90 -19.33
CA GLU A 308 17.46 -7.88 -20.15
C GLU A 308 18.43 -7.42 -21.24
N LEU A 309 17.94 -7.30 -22.46
CA LEU A 309 18.61 -6.69 -23.59
C LEU A 309 17.77 -5.52 -24.09
N GLN A 310 18.34 -4.35 -24.12
CA GLN A 310 17.76 -3.18 -24.75
C GLN A 310 18.61 -2.73 -25.93
N TRP A 311 17.98 -2.50 -27.04
CA TRP A 311 18.56 -1.87 -28.20
C TRP A 311 17.83 -0.56 -28.50
N THR A 312 18.59 0.49 -28.80
CA THR A 312 18.05 1.81 -29.11
C THR A 312 18.66 2.36 -30.39
N ARG A 313 17.85 3.11 -31.12
CA ARG A 313 18.29 3.82 -32.33
C ARG A 313 17.68 5.18 -32.42
N GLN A 314 18.51 6.19 -32.51
CA GLN A 314 18.09 7.57 -32.77
C GLN A 314 18.27 7.86 -34.27
N LEU A 315 17.18 8.26 -34.91
CA LEU A 315 17.12 8.74 -36.30
C LEU A 315 16.64 10.18 -36.29
N ASP A 316 16.59 10.83 -37.46
CA ASP A 316 16.21 12.24 -37.55
C ASP A 316 14.83 12.53 -36.90
N LYS A 317 13.83 11.69 -37.20
CA LYS A 317 12.45 11.85 -36.70
C LYS A 317 11.97 10.70 -35.80
N HIS A 318 12.85 9.81 -35.41
CA HIS A 318 12.46 8.60 -34.69
C HIS A 318 13.45 8.27 -33.57
N ASP A 319 12.95 8.02 -32.39
CA ASP A 319 13.68 7.39 -31.28
C ASP A 319 13.09 6.00 -31.02
N ILE A 320 13.78 4.97 -31.50
CA ILE A 320 13.31 3.59 -31.46
C ILE A 320 13.92 2.89 -30.25
N ILE A 321 13.11 2.17 -29.49
CA ILE A 321 13.51 1.32 -28.37
C ILE A 321 12.95 -0.08 -28.62
N ALA A 322 13.81 -1.08 -28.63
CA ALA A 322 13.43 -2.49 -28.57
C ALA A 322 14.04 -3.12 -27.32
N ASN A 323 13.25 -3.87 -26.57
CA ASN A 323 13.67 -4.47 -25.32
C ASN A 323 13.15 -5.90 -25.21
N ILE A 324 13.96 -6.81 -24.67
CA ILE A 324 13.58 -8.16 -24.30
C ILE A 324 14.07 -8.40 -22.87
N ASP A 325 13.19 -8.83 -21.99
CA ASP A 325 13.50 -9.23 -20.61
C ASP A 325 12.98 -10.63 -20.35
N TYR A 326 13.85 -11.51 -19.88
CA TYR A 326 13.49 -12.83 -19.40
C TYR A 326 13.82 -12.94 -17.92
N SER A 327 12.88 -13.42 -17.13
CA SER A 327 13.11 -13.64 -15.71
C SER A 327 12.43 -14.91 -15.20
N ARG A 328 13.04 -15.48 -14.16
CA ARG A 328 12.50 -16.59 -13.37
C ARG A 328 12.28 -16.15 -11.96
N SER A 329 11.03 -16.27 -11.50
CA SER A 329 10.62 -16.05 -10.11
C SER A 329 10.38 -17.38 -9.41
N LYS A 330 10.91 -17.51 -8.18
CA LYS A 330 10.70 -18.65 -7.30
C LYS A 330 10.22 -18.14 -5.95
N LEU A 331 9.10 -18.67 -5.46
CA LEU A 331 8.53 -18.36 -4.15
C LEU A 331 8.47 -19.62 -3.29
N ASN A 332 9.16 -19.59 -2.16
CA ASN A 332 9.00 -20.56 -1.08
C ASN A 332 8.29 -19.87 0.06
N SER A 333 7.17 -20.41 0.49
CA SER A 333 6.42 -19.85 1.61
C SER A 333 5.99 -20.92 2.60
N ARG A 334 5.82 -20.50 3.85
CA ARG A 334 5.28 -21.32 4.93
C ARG A 334 4.41 -20.46 5.83
N SER A 335 3.24 -20.94 6.16
CA SER A 335 2.33 -20.27 7.10
C SER A 335 1.82 -21.28 8.12
N ILE A 336 1.80 -20.87 9.37
CA ILE A 336 1.20 -21.65 10.47
C ILE A 336 -0.17 -21.03 10.74
N LYS A 337 -1.22 -21.82 10.55
CA LYS A 337 -2.60 -21.41 10.84
C LYS A 337 -2.89 -21.48 12.33
N SER A 338 -3.93 -20.82 12.79
CA SER A 338 -4.34 -20.76 14.20
C SER A 338 -4.58 -22.14 14.83
N ALA A 339 -4.95 -23.14 14.04
CA ALA A 339 -5.11 -24.52 14.47
C ALA A 339 -3.79 -25.33 14.49
N GLY A 340 -2.65 -24.70 14.27
CA GLY A 340 -1.33 -25.37 14.21
C GLY A 340 -1.02 -26.02 12.86
N ASN A 341 -1.94 -26.03 11.91
CA ASN A 341 -1.71 -26.59 10.58
C ASN A 341 -0.68 -25.76 9.82
N VAL A 342 0.25 -26.44 9.16
CA VAL A 342 1.28 -25.82 8.35
C VAL A 342 0.88 -25.89 6.89
N VAL A 343 0.85 -24.71 6.25
CA VAL A 343 0.62 -24.55 4.82
C VAL A 343 1.92 -24.08 4.19
N SER A 344 2.39 -24.77 3.16
CA SER A 344 3.63 -24.41 2.46
C SER A 344 3.45 -24.42 0.96
N SER A 345 4.23 -23.58 0.27
CA SER A 345 4.29 -23.50 -1.18
C SER A 345 5.74 -23.41 -1.63
N ASP A 346 6.08 -24.12 -2.70
CA ASP A 346 7.32 -24.00 -3.45
C ASP A 346 6.94 -23.91 -4.94
N ILE A 347 6.83 -22.70 -5.45
CA ILE A 347 6.32 -22.43 -6.78
C ILE A 347 7.31 -21.62 -7.60
N ARG A 348 7.30 -21.86 -8.91
CA ARG A 348 8.16 -21.18 -9.88
C ARG A 348 7.35 -20.73 -11.08
N ARG A 349 7.71 -19.59 -11.62
CA ARG A 349 7.15 -19.05 -12.86
C ARG A 349 8.21 -18.32 -13.66
N ASP A 350 8.23 -18.56 -14.95
CA ASP A 350 9.08 -17.85 -15.91
C ASP A 350 8.27 -16.76 -16.61
N THR A 351 8.92 -15.65 -16.91
CA THR A 351 8.31 -14.52 -17.58
C THR A 351 9.20 -14.03 -18.70
N LEU A 352 8.62 -13.81 -19.88
CA LEU A 352 9.27 -13.19 -21.03
C LEU A 352 8.51 -11.94 -21.43
N TYR A 353 9.21 -10.82 -21.56
CA TYR A 353 8.71 -9.59 -22.13
C TYR A 353 9.47 -9.26 -23.40
N ALA A 354 8.75 -8.80 -24.44
CA ALA A 354 9.33 -8.13 -25.58
C ALA A 354 8.58 -6.81 -25.81
N TYR A 355 9.30 -5.74 -26.00
CA TYR A 355 8.76 -4.38 -26.10
C TYR A 355 9.37 -3.65 -27.28
N LEU A 356 8.53 -2.97 -28.04
CA LEU A 356 8.93 -2.10 -29.15
C LEU A 356 8.19 -0.75 -29.01
N GLN A 357 8.94 0.33 -29.09
CA GLN A 357 8.44 1.70 -29.08
C GLN A 357 9.11 2.49 -30.19
N ASP A 358 8.36 3.37 -30.83
CA ASP A 358 8.89 4.42 -31.70
C ASP A 358 8.34 5.78 -31.24
N LYS A 359 9.23 6.68 -30.86
CA LYS A 359 8.87 8.06 -30.61
C LYS A 359 9.09 8.88 -31.87
N ILE A 360 8.01 9.28 -32.52
CA ILE A 360 7.95 9.94 -33.81
C ILE A 360 7.82 11.45 -33.61
N TYR A 361 8.73 12.22 -34.18
CA TYR A 361 8.70 13.68 -34.17
C TYR A 361 8.05 14.20 -35.45
N ILE A 362 6.90 14.85 -35.32
CA ILE A 362 6.13 15.43 -36.41
C ILE A 362 6.28 16.97 -36.35
N GLY A 363 7.14 17.50 -37.22
CA GLY A 363 7.57 18.88 -37.09
C GLY A 363 8.30 19.14 -35.76
N ASN A 364 8.19 20.35 -35.24
CA ASN A 364 8.86 20.76 -33.99
C ASN A 364 7.95 20.68 -32.77
N ASN A 365 6.67 20.37 -32.95
CA ASN A 365 5.64 20.61 -31.95
C ASN A 365 4.85 19.37 -31.55
N VAL A 366 4.91 18.29 -32.33
CA VAL A 366 4.12 17.09 -32.07
C VAL A 366 5.04 15.89 -31.91
N GLU A 367 4.82 15.14 -30.83
CA GLU A 367 5.47 13.88 -30.56
C GLU A 367 4.37 12.79 -30.47
N LEU A 368 4.54 11.69 -31.19
CA LEU A 368 3.64 10.54 -31.15
C LEU A 368 4.46 9.30 -30.79
N THR A 369 3.99 8.53 -29.81
CA THR A 369 4.71 7.37 -29.31
C THR A 369 3.80 6.13 -29.30
N PRO A 370 3.67 5.43 -30.43
CA PRO A 370 3.12 4.09 -30.45
C PRO A 370 4.08 3.11 -29.77
N ALA A 371 3.53 2.16 -29.04
CA ALA A 371 4.30 1.05 -28.48
C ALA A 371 3.49 -0.23 -28.43
N LEU A 372 4.21 -1.35 -28.50
CA LEU A 372 3.64 -2.69 -28.42
C LEU A 372 4.49 -3.52 -27.46
N ARG A 373 3.82 -4.18 -26.51
CA ARG A 373 4.45 -5.13 -25.61
C ARG A 373 3.83 -6.49 -25.76
N TYR A 374 4.66 -7.49 -25.96
CA TYR A 374 4.32 -8.90 -25.80
C TYR A 374 4.72 -9.34 -24.40
N VAL A 375 3.83 -10.08 -23.74
CA VAL A 375 4.10 -10.69 -22.45
C VAL A 375 3.75 -12.17 -22.51
N HIS A 376 4.66 -13.01 -22.03
CA HIS A 376 4.42 -14.43 -21.83
C HIS A 376 4.81 -14.81 -20.40
N TYR A 377 3.86 -15.43 -19.70
CA TYR A 377 4.07 -16.07 -18.41
C TYR A 377 3.91 -17.58 -18.60
N SER A 378 4.89 -18.36 -18.17
CA SER A 378 4.78 -19.82 -18.16
C SER A 378 3.65 -20.26 -17.22
N SER A 379 3.22 -21.51 -17.34
CA SER A 379 2.42 -22.15 -16.29
C SER A 379 3.16 -22.11 -14.95
N ILE A 380 2.42 -22.05 -13.84
CA ILE A 380 3.00 -22.18 -12.52
C ILE A 380 3.42 -23.62 -12.30
N GLN A 381 4.66 -23.80 -11.88
CA GLN A 381 5.26 -25.09 -11.61
C GLN A 381 5.58 -25.23 -10.11
N GLY A 382 5.46 -26.44 -9.58
CA GLY A 382 5.79 -26.76 -8.19
C GLY A 382 4.57 -27.05 -7.33
N ASN A 383 4.81 -27.20 -6.02
CA ASN A 383 3.79 -27.53 -5.05
C ASN A 383 3.30 -26.27 -4.36
N GLY A 384 2.03 -25.94 -4.53
CA GLY A 384 1.37 -24.84 -3.82
C GLY A 384 0.21 -25.39 -2.98
N SER A 385 -0.06 -24.72 -1.87
CA SER A 385 -1.30 -24.91 -1.15
C SER A 385 -2.37 -23.99 -1.73
N GLY A 386 -3.54 -24.53 -2.02
CA GLY A 386 -4.64 -23.78 -2.64
C GLY A 386 -4.58 -23.80 -4.18
N ASP A 387 -5.33 -22.89 -4.81
CA ASP A 387 -5.60 -22.87 -6.26
C ASP A 387 -4.42 -22.46 -7.15
N SER A 388 -3.21 -22.36 -6.62
CA SER A 388 -2.01 -22.15 -7.41
C SER A 388 -1.65 -23.35 -8.30
N GLN A 389 -2.26 -24.51 -8.04
CA GLN A 389 -2.12 -25.67 -8.89
C GLN A 389 -2.97 -25.51 -10.15
N GLY A 390 -2.33 -25.52 -11.32
CA GLY A 390 -3.02 -25.63 -12.60
C GLY A 390 -3.23 -24.34 -13.37
N LYS A 391 -2.75 -23.18 -12.93
CA LYS A 391 -2.74 -21.99 -13.80
C LYS A 391 -1.81 -22.22 -14.99
N GLY A 392 -2.42 -22.23 -16.16
CA GLY A 392 -1.74 -22.38 -17.43
C GLY A 392 -0.83 -21.21 -17.79
N SER A 393 -0.18 -21.31 -18.91
CA SER A 393 0.58 -20.19 -19.50
C SER A 393 -0.38 -19.09 -19.97
N VAL A 394 0.07 -17.86 -19.90
CA VAL A 394 -0.66 -16.68 -20.39
C VAL A 394 0.23 -15.88 -21.32
N SER A 395 -0.28 -15.56 -22.50
CA SER A 395 0.37 -14.65 -23.44
C SER A 395 -0.59 -13.56 -23.87
N ALA A 396 -0.07 -12.35 -24.06
CA ALA A 396 -0.86 -11.26 -24.61
C ALA A 396 -0.01 -10.18 -25.26
N LEU A 397 -0.64 -9.42 -26.14
CA LEU A 397 -0.15 -8.16 -26.69
C LEU A 397 -0.86 -7.01 -25.98
N THR A 398 -0.08 -6.05 -25.50
CA THR A 398 -0.59 -4.84 -24.83
C THR A 398 -0.10 -3.60 -25.58
N PRO A 399 -0.88 -3.08 -26.53
CA PRO A 399 -0.55 -1.85 -27.25
C PRO A 399 -0.74 -0.62 -26.36
N SER A 400 -0.02 0.45 -26.70
CA SER A 400 -0.23 1.79 -26.17
C SER A 400 0.04 2.84 -27.23
N LEU A 401 -0.59 4.00 -27.07
CA LEU A 401 -0.38 5.17 -27.90
C LEU A 401 -0.37 6.41 -27.03
N HIS A 402 0.71 7.17 -27.07
CA HIS A 402 0.85 8.44 -26.37
C HIS A 402 1.17 9.54 -27.36
N GLY A 403 0.64 10.71 -27.14
CA GLY A 403 0.91 11.90 -27.93
C GLY A 403 1.16 13.11 -27.05
N GLN A 404 2.02 14.00 -27.51
CA GLN A 404 2.26 15.31 -26.91
C GLN A 404 2.26 16.39 -27.99
N VAL A 405 1.60 17.49 -27.70
CA VAL A 405 1.59 18.69 -28.56
C VAL A 405 2.12 19.87 -27.77
N LYS A 406 3.11 20.54 -28.31
CA LYS A 406 3.66 21.81 -27.81
C LYS A 406 3.05 22.96 -28.63
N PHE A 407 2.01 23.59 -28.11
CA PHE A 407 1.38 24.75 -28.79
C PHE A 407 2.35 25.92 -28.93
N ASN A 408 3.20 26.10 -27.94
CA ASN A 408 4.28 27.08 -27.89
C ASN A 408 5.29 26.69 -26.78
N LYS A 409 6.30 27.52 -26.54
CA LYS A 409 7.33 27.31 -25.50
C LYS A 409 6.77 27.25 -24.06
N LYS A 410 5.54 27.69 -23.86
CA LYS A 410 4.90 27.81 -22.53
C LYS A 410 3.74 26.83 -22.30
N THR A 411 3.20 26.27 -23.37
CA THR A 411 1.98 25.48 -23.31
C THR A 411 2.17 24.17 -24.04
N SER A 412 1.96 23.07 -23.34
CA SER A 412 1.94 21.73 -23.91
C SER A 412 0.77 20.90 -23.37
N MET A 413 0.28 20.00 -24.17
CA MET A 413 -0.74 19.02 -23.81
C MET A 413 -0.25 17.64 -24.20
N TYR A 414 -0.59 16.65 -23.39
CA TYR A 414 -0.37 15.24 -23.71
C TYR A 414 -1.64 14.43 -23.48
N ALA A 415 -1.76 13.34 -24.21
CA ALA A 415 -2.81 12.34 -24.02
C ALA A 415 -2.24 10.96 -24.33
N GLY A 416 -2.80 9.94 -23.69
CA GLY A 416 -2.36 8.58 -23.91
C GLY A 416 -3.44 7.54 -23.59
N TRP A 417 -3.27 6.39 -24.23
CA TRP A 417 -4.03 5.19 -23.95
C TRP A 417 -3.08 4.01 -23.84
N THR A 418 -3.34 3.13 -22.86
CA THR A 418 -2.55 1.92 -22.63
C THR A 418 -3.48 0.76 -22.29
N ARG A 419 -3.31 -0.37 -22.97
CA ARG A 419 -3.93 -1.62 -22.58
C ARG A 419 -3.18 -2.25 -21.43
N ILE A 420 -3.93 -2.68 -20.40
CA ILE A 420 -3.38 -3.29 -19.18
C ILE A 420 -3.65 -4.79 -19.21
N LEU A 421 -2.62 -5.56 -18.94
CA LEU A 421 -2.69 -6.95 -18.53
C LEU A 421 -1.75 -7.15 -17.35
N ARG A 422 -2.27 -7.61 -16.23
CA ARG A 422 -1.47 -8.11 -15.10
C ARG A 422 -1.83 -9.57 -14.86
N PRO A 423 -1.01 -10.51 -15.33
CA PRO A 423 -1.20 -11.92 -15.01
C PRO A 423 -1.05 -12.16 -13.52
N LEU A 424 -1.74 -13.18 -13.02
CA LEU A 424 -1.62 -13.59 -11.63
C LEU A 424 -0.17 -13.89 -11.28
N LYS A 425 0.29 -13.32 -10.17
CA LYS A 425 1.62 -13.57 -9.62
C LYS A 425 1.62 -14.82 -8.74
N THR A 426 2.81 -15.26 -8.36
CA THR A 426 3.01 -16.38 -7.44
C THR A 426 2.37 -16.19 -6.06
N GLY A 427 2.01 -14.97 -5.68
CA GLY A 427 1.35 -14.66 -4.40
C GLY A 427 -0.15 -14.33 -4.50
N ASP A 428 -0.73 -14.28 -5.70
CA ASP A 428 -2.12 -13.84 -5.90
C ASP A 428 -3.15 -14.99 -5.77
N TYR A 429 -2.72 -16.16 -5.36
CA TYR A 429 -3.59 -17.31 -5.25
C TYR A 429 -4.22 -17.38 -3.87
N SER A 430 -5.52 -17.32 -3.82
CA SER A 430 -6.30 -17.70 -2.65
C SER A 430 -7.26 -18.82 -3.01
N ALA A 431 -7.29 -19.86 -2.19
CA ALA A 431 -8.36 -20.82 -2.20
C ALA A 431 -9.61 -20.10 -1.68
N VAL A 432 -10.61 -19.96 -2.51
CA VAL A 432 -11.89 -19.39 -2.12
C VAL A 432 -12.87 -20.51 -1.91
N ASP A 433 -12.93 -21.00 -0.69
CA ASP A 433 -14.01 -21.85 -0.25
C ASP A 433 -15.14 -20.95 0.28
N GLY A 434 -16.22 -20.80 -0.48
CA GLY A 434 -17.35 -19.99 -0.04
C GLY A 434 -18.22 -19.46 -1.15
N VAL A 435 -18.76 -18.27 -0.97
CA VAL A 435 -19.71 -17.62 -1.91
C VAL A 435 -19.10 -17.41 -3.30
N PHE A 436 -17.79 -17.26 -3.38
CA PHE A 436 -17.03 -17.02 -4.61
C PHE A 436 -16.01 -18.12 -4.87
N ASN A 437 -16.47 -19.34 -4.97
CA ASN A 437 -15.63 -20.50 -5.32
C ASN A 437 -15.22 -20.46 -6.80
N THR A 438 -14.62 -19.38 -7.27
CA THR A 438 -14.11 -19.23 -8.63
C THR A 438 -12.62 -18.93 -8.63
N PRO A 439 -11.84 -19.59 -9.50
CA PRO A 439 -10.43 -19.26 -9.68
C PRO A 439 -10.28 -17.78 -10.07
N LEU A 440 -9.22 -17.13 -9.59
CA LEU A 440 -8.91 -15.77 -10.01
C LEU A 440 -8.50 -15.74 -11.48
N ASP A 441 -9.00 -14.73 -12.18
CA ASP A 441 -8.59 -14.39 -13.53
C ASP A 441 -7.51 -13.31 -13.53
N ASP A 442 -6.73 -13.27 -14.62
CA ASP A 442 -5.76 -12.21 -14.85
C ASP A 442 -6.47 -10.85 -14.93
N GLU A 443 -5.85 -9.83 -14.35
CA GLU A 443 -6.38 -8.48 -14.44
C GLU A 443 -6.19 -7.89 -15.82
N ARG A 444 -7.26 -7.37 -16.40
CA ARG A 444 -7.28 -6.77 -17.73
C ARG A 444 -8.06 -5.47 -17.72
N GLY A 445 -7.56 -4.49 -18.48
CA GLY A 445 -8.21 -3.19 -18.55
C GLY A 445 -7.62 -2.27 -19.60
N ASP A 446 -8.12 -1.07 -19.59
CA ASP A 446 -7.63 0.04 -20.39
C ASP A 446 -7.45 1.27 -19.49
N ALA A 447 -6.42 2.03 -19.75
CA ALA A 447 -6.14 3.26 -19.05
C ALA A 447 -5.96 4.42 -20.03
N PHE A 448 -6.52 5.55 -19.67
CA PHE A 448 -6.46 6.80 -20.41
C PHE A 448 -5.87 7.86 -19.50
N THR A 449 -4.98 8.66 -20.06
CA THR A 449 -4.38 9.81 -19.37
C THR A 449 -4.41 11.02 -20.26
N TRP A 450 -4.58 12.19 -19.67
CA TRP A 450 -4.31 13.45 -20.37
C TRP A 450 -3.82 14.49 -19.39
N GLY A 451 -3.10 15.48 -19.90
CA GLY A 451 -2.63 16.59 -19.09
C GLY A 451 -2.28 17.81 -19.91
N LEU A 452 -2.29 18.93 -19.21
CA LEU A 452 -1.94 20.25 -19.73
C LEU A 452 -0.89 20.88 -18.82
N LEU A 453 0.12 21.46 -19.41
CA LEU A 453 1.13 22.29 -18.75
C LEU A 453 1.10 23.68 -19.35
N HIS A 454 1.01 24.71 -18.51
CA HIS A 454 1.08 26.09 -18.94
C HIS A 454 1.94 26.91 -17.98
N THR A 455 2.90 27.66 -18.54
CA THR A 455 3.80 28.52 -17.77
C THR A 455 3.55 29.98 -18.16
N PHE A 456 3.40 30.88 -17.19
CA PHE A 456 3.10 32.30 -17.39
C PHE A 456 3.72 33.18 -16.30
N GLY A 457 3.38 34.47 -16.34
CA GLY A 457 3.88 35.45 -15.38
C GLY A 457 5.23 36.05 -15.78
N LYS A 458 5.68 37.06 -15.00
CA LYS A 458 6.95 37.75 -15.24
C LYS A 458 8.11 36.76 -15.04
N GLY A 459 8.93 36.62 -16.10
CA GLY A 459 10.04 35.65 -16.06
C GLY A 459 9.60 34.15 -15.98
N ASN A 460 8.39 33.82 -16.41
CA ASN A 460 7.82 32.47 -16.37
C ASN A 460 7.82 31.88 -14.94
N ASN A 461 7.45 32.70 -13.97
CA ASN A 461 7.51 32.34 -12.55
C ASN A 461 6.34 31.51 -12.06
N THR A 462 5.34 31.26 -12.89
CA THR A 462 4.16 30.47 -12.53
C THR A 462 3.95 29.36 -13.54
N THR A 463 3.79 28.15 -13.06
CA THR A 463 3.46 26.96 -13.86
C THR A 463 2.20 26.31 -13.31
N VAL A 464 1.24 26.05 -14.18
CA VAL A 464 0.04 25.27 -13.87
C VAL A 464 0.11 23.95 -14.62
N ALA A 465 -0.06 22.86 -13.90
CA ALA A 465 -0.17 21.53 -14.46
C ALA A 465 -1.51 20.90 -14.08
N VAL A 466 -2.24 20.43 -15.07
CA VAL A 466 -3.47 19.65 -14.90
C VAL A 466 -3.23 18.25 -15.40
N HIS A 467 -3.69 17.26 -14.66
CA HIS A 467 -3.52 15.87 -15.02
C HIS A 467 -4.79 15.09 -14.65
N TYR A 468 -5.23 14.23 -15.56
CA TYR A 468 -6.38 13.35 -15.36
C TYR A 468 -6.07 11.95 -15.84
N ASP A 469 -6.41 10.96 -15.02
CA ASP A 469 -6.33 9.53 -15.32
C ASP A 469 -7.70 8.89 -15.19
N TYR A 470 -8.00 7.99 -16.11
CA TYR A 470 -9.15 7.10 -16.05
C TYR A 470 -8.71 5.67 -16.36
N THR A 471 -8.90 4.77 -15.40
CA THR A 471 -8.60 3.35 -15.57
C THR A 471 -9.87 2.55 -15.42
N ARG A 472 -10.10 1.64 -16.37
CA ARG A 472 -11.20 0.69 -16.35
C ARG A 472 -10.65 -0.72 -16.37
N MET A 473 -10.77 -1.41 -15.25
CA MET A 473 -10.39 -2.82 -15.13
C MET A 473 -11.62 -3.71 -15.23
N LYS A 474 -11.48 -4.85 -15.92
CA LYS A 474 -12.55 -5.85 -16.04
C LYS A 474 -12.48 -6.87 -14.91
N ASN A 475 -11.30 -7.29 -14.53
CA ASN A 475 -11.04 -8.36 -13.59
C ASN A 475 -10.01 -7.90 -12.54
N ALA A 476 -10.15 -6.68 -12.00
CA ALA A 476 -9.27 -6.22 -10.92
C ALA A 476 -9.38 -7.14 -9.70
N ILE A 477 -8.27 -7.41 -9.05
CA ILE A 477 -8.24 -8.26 -7.86
C ILE A 477 -8.44 -7.39 -6.62
N ALA A 478 -9.60 -7.56 -5.98
CA ALA A 478 -9.92 -6.95 -4.71
C ALA A 478 -9.74 -7.98 -3.59
N THR A 479 -9.10 -7.57 -2.49
CA THR A 479 -9.04 -8.39 -1.28
C THR A 479 -10.07 -7.89 -0.31
N LEU A 480 -11.08 -8.70 -0.06
CA LEU A 480 -12.26 -8.35 0.72
C LEU A 480 -12.43 -9.33 1.89
N PRO A 481 -13.01 -8.86 3.00
CA PRO A 481 -13.53 -9.76 4.03
C PRO A 481 -14.86 -10.34 3.51
N ILE A 482 -14.85 -11.58 3.10
CA ILE A 482 -16.03 -12.29 2.59
C ILE A 482 -16.37 -13.42 3.55
N LEU A 483 -17.67 -13.63 3.78
CA LEU A 483 -18.16 -14.75 4.57
C LEU A 483 -17.90 -16.04 3.78
N ASN A 484 -17.08 -16.92 4.36
CA ASN A 484 -16.94 -18.27 3.87
C ASN A 484 -18.13 -19.10 4.35
N ASN A 485 -19.02 -19.47 3.44
CA ASN A 485 -20.23 -20.24 3.79
C ASN A 485 -19.96 -21.65 4.31
N ARG A 486 -18.76 -22.19 4.07
CA ARG A 486 -18.37 -23.52 4.56
C ARG A 486 -17.91 -23.48 6.01
N THR A 487 -17.09 -22.47 6.37
CA THR A 487 -16.53 -22.35 7.71
C THR A 487 -17.35 -21.42 8.59
N GLY A 488 -18.18 -20.57 7.98
CA GLY A 488 -18.93 -19.51 8.65
C GLY A 488 -18.07 -18.36 9.16
N ASP A 489 -16.79 -18.36 8.80
CA ASP A 489 -15.85 -17.30 9.18
C ASP A 489 -15.70 -16.28 8.08
N PHE A 490 -15.37 -15.03 8.46
CA PHE A 490 -14.90 -14.05 7.50
C PHE A 490 -13.45 -14.32 7.17
N GLU A 491 -13.21 -14.58 5.92
CA GLU A 491 -11.88 -14.76 5.37
C GLU A 491 -11.50 -13.57 4.52
N LYS A 492 -10.22 -13.18 4.61
CA LYS A 492 -9.64 -12.22 3.69
C LYS A 492 -9.44 -12.93 2.35
N THR A 493 -10.35 -12.68 1.44
CA THR A 493 -10.44 -13.40 0.18
C THR A 493 -10.15 -12.47 -0.98
N ALA A 494 -9.34 -12.93 -1.92
CA ALA A 494 -9.15 -12.25 -3.19
C ALA A 494 -10.27 -12.63 -4.17
N VAL A 495 -10.85 -11.63 -4.81
CA VAL A 495 -11.91 -11.80 -5.82
C VAL A 495 -11.64 -10.92 -7.04
N ASN A 496 -12.08 -11.36 -8.21
CA ASN A 496 -12.11 -10.48 -9.38
C ASN A 496 -13.36 -9.60 -9.36
N ALA A 497 -13.16 -8.31 -9.56
CA ALA A 497 -14.22 -7.34 -9.64
C ALA A 497 -13.95 -6.34 -10.78
N LYS A 498 -14.97 -5.62 -11.22
CA LYS A 498 -14.78 -4.48 -12.11
C LYS A 498 -14.34 -3.28 -11.27
N GLU A 499 -13.31 -2.57 -11.73
CA GLU A 499 -12.84 -1.34 -11.10
C GLU A 499 -12.82 -0.20 -12.12
N ASN A 500 -13.42 0.92 -11.76
CA ASN A 500 -13.33 2.17 -12.49
C ASN A 500 -12.67 3.22 -11.59
N LYS A 501 -11.43 3.55 -11.88
CA LYS A 501 -10.66 4.53 -11.12
C LYS A 501 -10.51 5.83 -11.89
N GLN A 502 -10.76 6.94 -11.23
CA GLN A 502 -10.57 8.28 -11.77
C GLN A 502 -9.67 9.06 -10.82
N SER A 503 -8.73 9.79 -11.38
CA SER A 503 -7.83 10.66 -10.64
C SER A 503 -7.71 11.99 -11.37
N PHE A 504 -7.96 13.08 -10.66
CA PHE A 504 -7.77 14.45 -11.15
C PHE A 504 -6.75 15.14 -10.25
N ASN A 505 -5.79 15.80 -10.86
CA ASN A 505 -4.77 16.57 -10.15
C ASN A 505 -4.59 17.91 -10.83
N ILE A 506 -4.49 18.98 -10.05
CA ILE A 506 -4.02 20.29 -10.48
C ILE A 506 -2.90 20.73 -9.55
N THR A 507 -1.84 21.26 -10.11
CA THR A 507 -0.70 21.80 -9.36
C THR A 507 -0.37 23.17 -9.90
N VAL A 508 -0.13 24.12 -9.01
CA VAL A 508 0.33 25.47 -9.31
C VAL A 508 1.64 25.70 -8.59
N ASP A 509 2.71 25.81 -9.35
CA ASP A 509 4.03 26.17 -8.85
C ASP A 509 4.28 27.65 -9.13
N HIS A 510 4.62 28.40 -8.09
CA HIS A 510 4.87 29.84 -8.19
C HIS A 510 6.16 30.21 -7.45
N ARG A 511 7.05 30.86 -8.17
CA ARG A 511 8.24 31.50 -7.58
C ARG A 511 7.94 32.95 -7.29
N LEU A 512 7.70 33.25 -6.03
CA LEU A 512 7.35 34.59 -5.56
C LEU A 512 8.53 35.58 -5.73
N ASN A 513 9.74 35.11 -5.39
CA ASN A 513 11.00 35.82 -5.59
C ASN A 513 12.17 34.82 -5.67
N GLU A 514 13.41 35.29 -5.61
CA GLU A 514 14.61 34.45 -5.71
C GLU A 514 14.76 33.45 -4.52
N HIS A 515 14.11 33.73 -3.39
CA HIS A 515 14.21 32.93 -2.17
C HIS A 515 12.95 32.17 -1.84
N VAL A 516 11.77 32.58 -2.30
CA VAL A 516 10.49 32.01 -1.89
C VAL A 516 9.81 31.33 -3.07
N THR A 517 9.53 30.03 -2.90
CA THR A 517 8.71 29.27 -3.82
C THR A 517 7.48 28.70 -3.12
N MET A 518 6.38 28.60 -3.86
CA MET A 518 5.12 28.05 -3.40
C MET A 518 4.64 26.99 -4.40
N SER A 519 4.15 25.87 -3.90
CA SER A 519 3.50 24.85 -4.71
C SER A 519 2.18 24.48 -4.06
N ALA A 520 1.08 24.75 -4.74
CA ALA A 520 -0.26 24.38 -4.32
C ALA A 520 -0.79 23.26 -5.20
N SER A 521 -1.40 22.25 -4.62
CA SER A 521 -2.01 21.17 -5.39
C SER A 521 -3.34 20.72 -4.82
N TYR A 522 -4.21 20.27 -5.71
CA TYR A 522 -5.44 19.58 -5.40
C TYR A 522 -5.47 18.25 -6.13
N SER A 523 -5.80 17.19 -5.41
CA SER A 523 -6.01 15.85 -5.95
C SER A 523 -7.37 15.33 -5.54
N HIS A 524 -8.09 14.78 -6.50
CA HIS A 524 -9.35 14.06 -6.28
C HIS A 524 -9.22 12.65 -6.85
N MET A 525 -9.59 11.65 -6.07
CA MET A 525 -9.60 10.25 -6.50
C MET A 525 -10.96 9.62 -6.21
N LYS A 526 -11.54 9.01 -7.24
CA LYS A 526 -12.74 8.20 -7.13
C LYS A 526 -12.44 6.82 -7.63
N ASP A 527 -12.76 5.82 -6.82
CA ASP A 527 -12.52 4.42 -7.12
C ASP A 527 -13.84 3.66 -6.92
N LYS A 528 -14.39 3.14 -8.00
CA LYS A 528 -15.67 2.45 -8.01
C LYS A 528 -15.44 0.98 -8.32
N TRP A 529 -15.87 0.12 -7.40
CA TRP A 529 -15.78 -1.32 -7.51
C TRP A 529 -17.17 -1.94 -7.64
N LEU A 530 -17.28 -3.05 -8.40
CA LEU A 530 -18.48 -3.85 -8.54
C LEU A 530 -18.11 -5.33 -8.38
N SER A 531 -18.77 -6.05 -7.48
CA SER A 531 -18.63 -7.49 -7.30
C SER A 531 -19.79 -8.25 -7.94
N LYS A 532 -19.65 -9.57 -8.05
CA LYS A 532 -20.74 -10.44 -8.56
C LYS A 532 -21.73 -10.87 -7.47
N GLY A 533 -21.82 -10.16 -6.39
CA GLY A 533 -22.67 -10.51 -5.26
C GLY A 533 -21.94 -11.28 -4.16
N GLY A 534 -22.62 -11.53 -3.09
CA GLY A 534 -22.10 -12.20 -1.90
C GLY A 534 -22.24 -11.36 -0.63
N TRP A 535 -21.95 -11.96 0.50
CA TRP A 535 -21.97 -11.26 1.78
C TRP A 535 -20.67 -10.49 1.97
N ILE A 536 -20.75 -9.17 1.90
CA ILE A 536 -19.63 -8.27 2.06
C ILE A 536 -19.84 -7.51 3.37
N LEU A 537 -18.77 -7.36 4.14
CA LEU A 537 -18.79 -6.53 5.33
C LEU A 537 -19.00 -5.07 4.94
N ASP A 538 -20.15 -4.53 5.33
CA ASP A 538 -20.47 -3.11 5.21
C ASP A 538 -19.67 -2.34 6.28
N PRO A 539 -19.02 -1.20 5.96
CA PRO A 539 -18.44 -0.31 6.96
C PRO A 539 -19.42 0.14 8.03
N ASN A 540 -20.73 0.09 7.75
CA ASN A 540 -21.80 0.37 8.72
C ASN A 540 -22.13 -0.84 9.63
N TRP A 541 -21.20 -1.81 9.77
CA TRP A 541 -21.36 -2.96 10.64
C TRP A 541 -22.54 -3.88 10.30
N GLY A 542 -23.04 -3.71 9.10
CA GLY A 542 -24.04 -4.58 8.51
C GLY A 542 -23.42 -5.54 7.50
N TYR A 543 -24.20 -6.55 7.12
CA TYR A 543 -23.89 -7.42 6.01
C TYR A 543 -24.76 -7.01 4.85
N SER A 544 -24.11 -6.78 3.73
CA SER A 544 -24.79 -6.47 2.50
C SER A 544 -24.55 -7.61 1.50
N ASN A 545 -25.61 -8.18 1.00
CA ASN A 545 -25.55 -8.96 -0.22
C ASN A 545 -25.71 -7.97 -1.38
N SER A 546 -24.60 -7.45 -1.84
CA SER A 546 -24.55 -6.36 -2.82
C SER A 546 -23.55 -6.65 -3.92
N ASP A 547 -23.91 -6.28 -5.13
CA ASP A 547 -22.99 -6.23 -6.25
C ASP A 547 -22.05 -5.03 -6.21
N ASP A 548 -22.31 -4.07 -5.34
CA ASP A 548 -21.52 -2.85 -5.18
C ASP A 548 -20.71 -2.87 -3.89
N ILE A 549 -19.39 -2.95 -4.04
CA ILE A 549 -18.42 -2.95 -2.93
C ILE A 549 -17.85 -1.57 -2.64
N ASN A 550 -18.37 -0.50 -3.27
CA ASN A 550 -17.84 0.86 -3.08
C ASN A 550 -17.88 1.31 -1.63
N VAL A 551 -18.92 0.92 -0.89
CA VAL A 551 -19.04 1.27 0.53
C VAL A 551 -17.88 0.70 1.32
N ALA A 552 -17.49 -0.54 1.04
CA ALA A 552 -16.39 -1.21 1.72
C ALA A 552 -15.01 -0.65 1.37
N ILE A 553 -14.82 -0.13 0.17
CA ILE A 553 -13.49 0.29 -0.33
C ILE A 553 -13.34 1.81 -0.36
N ASN A 554 -14.30 2.53 -0.94
CA ASN A 554 -14.16 3.98 -1.14
C ASN A 554 -14.24 4.79 0.16
N SER A 555 -14.93 4.28 1.17
CA SER A 555 -14.98 4.94 2.48
C SER A 555 -13.70 4.80 3.31
N LEU A 556 -12.76 3.99 2.86
CA LEU A 556 -11.55 3.64 3.62
C LEU A 556 -10.39 4.63 3.46
N ARG A 557 -10.55 5.67 2.64
CA ARG A 557 -9.51 6.67 2.39
C ARG A 557 -10.08 8.03 2.02
N PRO A 558 -9.31 9.12 2.26
CA PRO A 558 -9.70 10.45 1.81
C PRO A 558 -9.82 10.49 0.28
N GLN A 559 -10.90 11.10 -0.22
CA GLN A 559 -11.10 11.29 -1.66
C GLN A 559 -10.44 12.57 -2.18
N ASN A 560 -10.31 13.58 -1.33
CA ASN A 560 -9.72 14.86 -1.69
C ASN A 560 -8.48 15.14 -0.85
N HIS A 561 -7.45 15.62 -1.49
CA HIS A 561 -6.21 16.07 -0.87
C HIS A 561 -5.82 17.42 -1.44
N TYR A 562 -5.66 18.39 -0.58
CA TYR A 562 -5.13 19.71 -0.86
C TYR A 562 -3.76 19.81 -0.20
N ALA A 563 -2.76 20.24 -0.93
CA ALA A 563 -1.44 20.47 -0.39
C ALA A 563 -0.94 21.86 -0.75
N LEU A 564 -0.28 22.52 0.21
CA LEU A 564 0.44 23.74 0.01
C LEU A 564 1.83 23.59 0.62
N ASN A 565 2.83 23.72 -0.23
CA ASN A 565 4.23 23.75 0.16
C ASN A 565 4.77 25.18 -0.03
N ILE A 566 5.35 25.75 1.01
CA ILE A 566 6.01 27.03 0.97
C ILE A 566 7.46 26.79 1.38
N SER A 567 8.41 27.17 0.56
CA SER A 567 9.83 27.03 0.86
C SER A 567 10.57 28.36 0.71
N TYR A 568 11.47 28.59 1.66
CA TYR A 568 12.44 29.68 1.65
C TYR A 568 13.84 29.09 1.52
N ASP A 569 14.63 29.60 0.61
CA ASP A 569 16.02 29.19 0.40
C ASP A 569 16.88 30.42 0.04
N ASN A 570 17.86 30.73 0.90
CA ASN A 570 18.86 31.77 0.62
C ASN A 570 20.28 31.21 0.50
N LYS A 571 20.41 29.92 0.14
CA LYS A 571 21.66 29.15 0.04
C LYS A 571 22.30 28.74 1.38
N ARG A 572 22.06 29.45 2.45
CA ARG A 572 22.57 29.15 3.81
C ARG A 572 21.47 28.63 4.73
N LEU A 573 20.26 29.13 4.53
CA LEU A 573 19.07 28.73 5.29
C LEU A 573 18.01 28.23 4.33
N TYR A 574 17.57 27.00 4.55
CA TYR A 574 16.37 26.44 3.93
C TYR A 574 15.31 26.22 4.99
N SER A 575 14.09 26.67 4.74
CA SER A 575 12.91 26.37 5.55
C SER A 575 11.75 25.97 4.67
N GLY A 576 11.10 24.84 4.99
CA GLY A 576 9.94 24.32 4.27
C GLY A 576 8.75 24.15 5.20
N LEU A 577 7.58 24.60 4.78
CA LEU A 577 6.30 24.40 5.44
C LEU A 577 5.38 23.64 4.48
N LEU A 578 4.95 22.44 4.90
CA LEU A 578 4.03 21.61 4.15
C LEU A 578 2.69 21.53 4.89
N ILE A 579 1.63 21.97 4.22
CA ILE A 579 0.26 21.96 4.73
C ILE A 579 -0.52 20.95 3.88
N ASN A 580 -1.07 19.93 4.52
CA ASN A 580 -1.90 18.89 3.89
C ASN A 580 -3.30 18.91 4.50
N TRP A 581 -4.32 19.08 3.67
CA TRP A 581 -5.71 19.00 4.08
C TRP A 581 -6.41 17.88 3.32
N TYR A 582 -6.95 16.94 4.08
CA TYR A 582 -7.65 15.77 3.58
C TYR A 582 -9.13 15.85 3.90
N THR A 583 -9.97 15.48 2.93
CA THR A 583 -11.43 15.46 3.08
C THR A 583 -12.05 14.29 2.31
N GLY A 584 -13.32 14.00 2.56
CA GLY A 584 -14.04 12.94 1.88
C GLY A 584 -13.88 11.55 2.54
N ASN A 585 -13.38 11.51 3.78
CA ASN A 585 -13.45 10.29 4.58
C ASN A 585 -14.88 9.96 4.97
N SER A 586 -15.18 8.68 5.16
CA SER A 586 -16.43 8.25 5.79
C SER A 586 -16.48 8.69 7.25
N ASP A 587 -17.61 9.26 7.68
CA ASP A 587 -17.92 9.56 9.10
C ASP A 587 -17.86 8.34 9.98
N TYR A 588 -18.03 7.24 9.37
CA TYR A 588 -18.29 5.99 10.01
C TYR A 588 -16.98 5.25 10.35
N ALA A 589 -16.02 5.30 9.43
CA ALA A 589 -14.75 4.58 9.55
C ALA A 589 -13.70 5.37 10.35
N PHE A 590 -13.81 6.69 10.39
CA PHE A 590 -12.79 7.57 10.95
C PHE A 590 -13.36 8.49 12.02
N THR A 591 -12.53 8.83 13.01
CA THR A 591 -12.89 9.82 14.05
C THR A 591 -13.21 11.17 13.43
N HIS A 592 -12.45 11.56 12.41
CA HIS A 592 -12.61 12.83 11.71
C HIS A 592 -12.79 12.64 10.21
N ARG A 593 -13.84 13.23 9.62
CA ARG A 593 -14.08 13.26 8.15
C ARG A 593 -13.03 14.04 7.39
N ARG A 594 -12.38 14.97 8.06
CA ARG A 594 -11.38 15.88 7.49
C ARG A 594 -10.32 16.19 8.52
N PHE A 595 -9.10 16.32 8.07
CA PHE A 595 -8.00 16.68 8.95
C PHE A 595 -6.95 17.52 8.21
N LEU A 596 -6.31 18.42 8.94
CA LEU A 596 -5.25 19.29 8.47
C LEU A 596 -3.96 18.93 9.19
N ILE A 597 -2.94 18.57 8.42
CA ILE A 597 -1.60 18.26 8.93
C ILE A 597 -0.63 19.32 8.42
N VAL A 598 0.20 19.83 9.32
CA VAL A 598 1.24 20.79 9.03
C VAL A 598 2.57 20.19 9.45
N ASP A 599 3.52 20.12 8.52
CA ASP A 599 4.89 19.69 8.76
C ASP A 599 5.83 20.87 8.46
N TRP A 600 6.91 20.96 9.21
CA TRP A 600 7.90 22.02 9.09
C TRP A 600 9.31 21.46 9.18
N ASN A 601 10.21 21.99 8.38
CA ASN A 601 11.62 21.71 8.44
C ASN A 601 12.47 22.95 8.27
N LEU A 602 13.66 22.92 8.88
CA LEU A 602 14.67 23.96 8.81
C LEU A 602 16.03 23.30 8.65
N ASN A 603 16.82 23.75 7.69
CA ASN A 603 18.22 23.38 7.54
C ASN A 603 19.05 24.66 7.54
N TYR A 604 20.15 24.66 8.28
CA TYR A 604 21.05 25.79 8.38
C TYR A 604 22.50 25.33 8.20
N ASP A 605 23.17 25.90 7.20
CA ASP A 605 24.58 25.66 6.95
C ASP A 605 25.40 26.46 7.97
N VAL A 606 25.82 25.79 9.04
CA VAL A 606 26.65 26.39 10.08
C VAL A 606 28.02 26.77 9.51
N THR A 607 28.59 25.84 8.73
CA THR A 607 29.79 26.06 7.92
C THR A 607 29.55 25.45 6.52
N LYS A 608 30.53 25.59 5.62
CA LYS A 608 30.47 24.94 4.29
C LYS A 608 30.41 23.40 4.35
N ASP A 609 30.82 22.81 5.45
CA ASP A 609 30.93 21.37 5.65
C ASP A 609 30.02 20.83 6.78
N LEU A 610 29.24 21.71 7.41
CA LEU A 610 28.34 21.34 8.51
C LEU A 610 26.98 22.00 8.35
N THR A 611 25.95 21.19 8.19
CA THR A 611 24.54 21.59 8.18
C THR A 611 23.83 21.05 9.42
N ALA A 612 23.23 21.92 10.21
CA ALA A 612 22.32 21.54 11.29
C ALA A 612 20.88 21.61 10.79
N TYR A 613 20.02 20.70 11.25
CA TYR A 613 18.63 20.69 10.85
C TYR A 613 17.66 20.26 11.94
N ILE A 614 16.41 20.72 11.80
CA ILE A 614 15.27 20.28 12.60
C ILE A 614 14.10 19.94 11.67
N VAL A 615 13.37 18.87 11.98
CA VAL A 615 12.14 18.46 11.32
C VAL A 615 11.05 18.30 12.38
N VAL A 616 9.91 18.94 12.17
CA VAL A 616 8.73 18.81 13.04
C VAL A 616 7.56 18.32 12.21
N ASN A 617 7.09 17.11 12.49
CA ASN A 617 5.91 16.54 11.85
C ASN A 617 4.67 16.79 12.70
N ASN A 618 3.53 17.00 12.06
CA ASN A 618 2.24 17.26 12.69
C ASN A 618 2.34 18.41 13.72
N VAL A 619 2.84 19.57 13.30
CA VAL A 619 3.08 20.76 14.15
C VAL A 619 1.86 21.12 14.99
N LEU A 620 0.65 20.97 14.44
CA LEU A 620 -0.61 21.27 15.11
C LEU A 620 -1.06 20.18 16.08
N ASN A 621 -0.32 19.09 16.20
CA ASN A 621 -0.67 17.91 17.02
C ASN A 621 -2.11 17.43 16.80
N ARG A 622 -2.52 17.28 15.52
CA ARG A 622 -3.85 16.80 15.16
C ARG A 622 -3.95 15.29 15.36
N ALA A 623 -5.09 14.86 15.86
CA ALA A 623 -5.50 13.47 15.79
C ALA A 623 -6.01 13.17 14.39
N TYR A 624 -5.51 12.12 13.76
CA TYR A 624 -5.95 11.72 12.43
C TYR A 624 -5.66 10.25 12.14
N GLU A 625 -6.42 9.69 11.21
CA GLU A 625 -6.26 8.35 10.68
C GLU A 625 -6.23 8.41 9.16
N THR A 626 -5.42 7.56 8.53
CA THR A 626 -5.29 7.49 7.07
C THR A 626 -5.82 6.20 6.48
N SER A 627 -6.06 5.19 7.31
CA SER A 627 -6.54 3.89 6.88
C SER A 627 -7.55 3.31 7.87
N TYR A 628 -8.45 2.52 7.33
CA TYR A 628 -9.44 1.76 8.07
C TYR A 628 -9.44 0.32 7.60
N SER A 629 -9.55 -0.62 8.51
CA SER A 629 -9.69 -2.03 8.20
C SER A 629 -11.05 -2.54 8.69
N ALA A 630 -11.92 -2.83 7.76
CA ALA A 630 -13.20 -3.48 8.05
C ALA A 630 -13.01 -4.95 8.48
N TYR A 631 -11.89 -5.55 8.08
CA TYR A 631 -11.59 -6.93 8.37
C TYR A 631 -11.31 -7.15 9.85
N ASN A 632 -11.97 -8.13 10.44
CA ASN A 632 -11.90 -8.45 11.86
C ASN A 632 -12.26 -7.28 12.79
N GLY A 633 -13.01 -6.28 12.30
CA GLY A 633 -13.39 -5.12 13.10
C GLY A 633 -12.22 -4.29 13.64
N ARG A 634 -11.06 -4.32 12.98
CA ARG A 634 -9.87 -3.59 13.44
C ARG A 634 -10.09 -2.09 13.50
N GLY A 635 -10.97 -1.55 12.65
CA GLY A 635 -11.27 -0.13 12.65
C GLY A 635 -10.14 0.71 12.08
N SER A 636 -10.11 1.98 12.44
CA SER A 636 -9.06 2.91 12.00
C SER A 636 -7.74 2.71 12.74
N ALA A 637 -6.66 3.12 12.11
CA ALA A 637 -5.33 3.17 12.69
C ALA A 637 -4.91 4.63 12.86
N ALA A 638 -4.66 5.04 14.11
CA ALA A 638 -4.19 6.39 14.41
C ALA A 638 -2.79 6.61 13.84
N MET A 639 -2.57 7.81 13.35
CA MET A 639 -1.28 8.28 12.91
C MET A 639 -0.52 8.95 14.06
N PRO A 640 0.81 9.04 13.97
CA PRO A 640 1.62 9.61 15.03
C PRO A 640 1.23 11.03 15.41
N ALA A 641 1.30 11.32 16.69
CA ALA A 641 1.20 12.68 17.23
C ALA A 641 2.37 13.56 16.76
N ARG A 642 2.39 14.84 17.16
CA ARG A 642 3.51 15.72 16.85
C ARG A 642 4.85 15.11 17.28
N SER A 643 5.79 15.14 16.37
CA SER A 643 7.15 14.63 16.58
C SER A 643 8.18 15.59 16.03
N PHE A 644 9.37 15.52 16.56
CA PHE A 644 10.52 16.28 16.08
C PHE A 644 11.74 15.39 15.90
N MET A 645 12.65 15.84 15.06
CA MET A 645 13.97 15.27 14.86
C MET A 645 14.97 16.39 14.67
N ILE A 646 16.11 16.30 15.34
CA ILE A 646 17.23 17.23 15.23
C ILE A 646 18.43 16.44 14.75
N GLY A 647 19.18 17.00 13.81
CA GLY A 647 20.33 16.34 13.25
C GLY A 647 21.40 17.31 12.77
N ALA A 648 22.52 16.71 12.43
CA ALA A 648 23.66 17.38 11.81
C ALA A 648 24.27 16.49 10.73
N LYS A 649 24.67 17.11 9.64
CA LYS A 649 25.30 16.46 8.51
C LYS A 649 26.59 17.17 8.15
#